data_d44e595f2218e2f680364098606aadc4
#
_entry.id   d44e595f2218e2f680364098606aadc4
#
_cell.length_a   1.000
_cell.length_b   1.000
_cell.length_c   1.000
_cell.angle_alpha   90.00
_cell.angle_beta   90.00
_cell.angle_gamma   90.00
#
_symmetry.space_group_name_H-M   'P 1'
#
loop_
_entity.id
_entity.type
_entity.pdbx_description
1 polymer ?
#
loop_
_entity_poly.entity_id
_entity_poly.type
_entity_poly.pdbx_seq_one_letter_code
_entity_poly.pdbx_strand_id
1 'polypeptide(L)'
;MTVAGIIILIPGAFILSVHAGLYGRLPGKKQLIDYRNATASVVLSAEGELIGKFFSENRTSIEYGMIPAHLEEALVATEDVRFREHSGIDTRSLFRVIFKTILFRDSSPGGGSTITQQLAKNMYGRRDYALFSLFLNKTREALLAQRIEKVFSKEEILTLYLNTVAFGENLYGIEAASQRYFSKSTPELKREEAAVLIGMLKANTLYNPRLHPDNALRRRNVVLRQMERYSYLDGRMADSLCALPLELHYSKIDLAGPADYFMVRVRNEAGRILKDLTPFRSREWDIEKEGLIITTTLSLPLQQAANEAFAVHMTRMQKRLDEQYGTSSGRRALKDIPDSLRKMMTTLQAGLLALDPSTGAVMAWVGGIDHRSQPYDQILARRQLASVFKPVIFAAALEDGMEPCRYLENDSVTLSDFRDWSPENYNHSFGGKYSLAGALAQSMNIPTFSLFMLIGFDKVEEQWKKMGFTFRLVNTPALAMGTAEASILEVALGYASFANGGMTVNPHFIKSIADSRGNTLWQNEFAQPEERALSERSSLLMGAMLQKAIREGTGASVHTVYGVRIPLAGKTGTSQNYADAWFAAFNPGLVIVSRVGASTPSVHFNSGRYGSGSALALPLVAMTLKKAEQNPELMKEINVPFPELPPELEASLLCPDFREKTFFDRLIDLFDDDEVLFEEAGKRRRSILERIFRR
;
A
#
# COMPACT_ATOMS: atom_id res chain seq x y z
N MET A 1 68.64 21.12 5.26
CA MET A 1 67.50 20.92 4.31
C MET A 1 66.97 22.28 3.95
N THR A 2 67.02 22.62 2.65
CA THR A 2 66.58 23.91 2.14
C THR A 2 65.07 24.01 2.25
N VAL A 3 64.49 25.21 2.43
CA VAL A 3 63.05 25.50 2.52
C VAL A 3 62.26 24.82 1.35
N ALA A 4 62.88 24.72 0.18
CA ALA A 4 62.35 24.00 -0.98
C ALA A 4 62.08 22.50 -0.71
N GLY A 5 62.93 21.83 0.08
CA GLY A 5 62.72 20.42 0.43
C GLY A 5 61.51 20.20 1.37
N ILE A 6 61.28 21.13 2.29
CA ILE A 6 60.13 21.08 3.22
C ILE A 6 58.82 21.30 2.47
N ILE A 7 58.78 22.19 1.49
CA ILE A 7 57.61 22.51 0.65
C ILE A 7 57.17 21.31 -0.21
N ILE A 8 58.05 20.38 -0.54
CA ILE A 8 57.76 19.18 -1.35
C ILE A 8 57.48 17.96 -0.43
N LEU A 9 58.18 17.80 0.69
CA LEU A 9 58.07 16.64 1.60
C LEU A 9 56.77 16.62 2.37
N ILE A 10 56.26 17.76 2.87
CA ILE A 10 55.03 17.83 3.66
C ILE A 10 53.81 17.42 2.81
N PRO A 11 53.55 17.98 1.61
CA PRO A 11 52.45 17.53 0.75
C PRO A 11 52.59 16.06 0.31
N GLY A 12 53.83 15.61 0.03
CA GLY A 12 54.09 14.21 -0.33
C GLY A 12 53.75 13.24 0.80
N ALA A 13 54.20 13.51 2.02
CA ALA A 13 53.88 12.71 3.21
C ALA A 13 52.38 12.73 3.52
N PHE A 14 51.72 13.86 3.31
CA PHE A 14 50.29 13.98 3.49
C PHE A 14 49.52 13.12 2.45
N ILE A 15 49.86 13.19 1.17
CA ILE A 15 49.24 12.35 0.12
C ILE A 15 49.45 10.87 0.42
N LEU A 16 50.64 10.47 0.86
CA LEU A 16 50.96 9.10 1.26
C LEU A 16 50.12 8.65 2.47
N SER A 17 49.88 9.50 3.46
CA SER A 17 49.05 9.20 4.63
C SER A 17 47.59 8.95 4.25
N VAL A 18 47.05 9.75 3.29
CA VAL A 18 45.70 9.55 2.74
C VAL A 18 45.64 8.26 1.91
N HIS A 19 46.67 7.99 1.11
CA HIS A 19 46.79 6.78 0.29
C HIS A 19 46.85 5.50 1.17
N ALA A 20 47.60 5.57 2.27
CA ALA A 20 47.70 4.49 3.25
C ALA A 20 46.41 4.25 4.05
N GLY A 21 45.43 5.14 3.94
CA GLY A 21 44.10 4.97 4.55
C GLY A 21 44.02 5.48 6.01
N LEU A 22 44.96 6.31 6.50
CA LEU A 22 44.92 6.92 7.83
C LEU A 22 43.62 7.76 8.05
N TYR A 23 43.09 8.33 6.97
CA TYR A 23 41.79 9.08 6.98
C TYR A 23 40.65 8.27 6.39
N GLY A 24 40.72 6.93 6.50
CA GLY A 24 39.75 5.97 5.98
C GLY A 24 40.16 5.39 4.62
N ARG A 25 40.05 4.07 4.52
CA ARG A 25 40.47 3.31 3.32
C ARG A 25 39.77 3.82 2.06
N LEU A 26 40.49 3.91 0.98
CA LEU A 26 39.97 4.21 -0.37
C LEU A 26 39.46 2.90 -1.00
N PRO A 27 38.33 2.92 -1.72
CA PRO A 27 37.76 1.74 -2.39
C PRO A 27 38.79 1.04 -3.28
N GLY A 28 38.82 -0.28 -3.23
CA GLY A 28 39.63 -1.12 -4.10
C GLY A 28 38.95 -1.39 -5.45
N LYS A 29 39.67 -2.04 -6.36
CA LYS A 29 39.19 -2.37 -7.72
C LYS A 29 37.86 -3.12 -7.70
N LYS A 30 37.71 -4.12 -6.83
CA LYS A 30 36.48 -4.91 -6.69
C LYS A 30 35.29 -4.03 -6.29
N GLN A 31 35.47 -3.16 -5.28
CA GLN A 31 34.41 -2.26 -4.82
C GLN A 31 33.98 -1.22 -5.87
N LEU A 32 34.93 -0.80 -6.75
CA LEU A 32 34.61 0.09 -7.88
C LEU A 32 33.76 -0.64 -8.93
N ILE A 33 34.10 -1.88 -9.26
CA ILE A 33 33.34 -2.70 -10.21
C ILE A 33 31.95 -3.03 -9.66
N ASP A 34 31.86 -3.38 -8.39
CA ASP A 34 30.57 -3.68 -7.72
C ASP A 34 29.65 -2.44 -7.72
N TYR A 35 30.19 -1.24 -7.57
CA TYR A 35 29.40 0.00 -7.65
C TYR A 35 28.74 0.21 -9.01
N ARG A 36 29.37 -0.18 -10.09
CA ARG A 36 28.82 -0.11 -11.45
C ARG A 36 27.53 -0.91 -11.59
N ASN A 37 27.39 -1.98 -10.83
CA ASN A 37 26.29 -2.92 -10.92
C ASN A 37 25.13 -2.60 -9.96
N ALA A 38 25.20 -1.49 -9.20
CA ALA A 38 24.09 -1.08 -8.34
C ALA A 38 22.89 -0.71 -9.19
N THR A 39 21.85 -1.53 -9.13
CA THR A 39 20.64 -1.41 -9.95
C THR A 39 19.41 -1.40 -9.04
N ALA A 40 18.43 -0.54 -9.33
CA ALA A 40 17.16 -0.53 -8.64
C ALA A 40 16.44 -1.88 -8.78
N SER A 41 15.85 -2.36 -7.70
CA SER A 41 14.98 -3.53 -7.77
C SER A 41 13.61 -3.14 -8.31
N VAL A 42 13.06 -3.98 -9.20
CA VAL A 42 11.73 -3.79 -9.78
C VAL A 42 10.70 -4.62 -9.02
N VAL A 43 9.51 -4.05 -8.85
CA VAL A 43 8.37 -4.71 -8.23
C VAL A 43 7.28 -4.86 -9.28
N LEU A 44 6.88 -6.10 -9.50
CA LEU A 44 5.91 -6.47 -10.52
C LEU A 44 4.59 -6.91 -9.88
N SER A 45 3.49 -6.67 -10.56
CA SER A 45 2.18 -7.22 -10.22
C SER A 45 2.14 -8.74 -10.40
N ALA A 46 1.01 -9.36 -10.10
CA ALA A 46 0.78 -10.79 -10.33
C ALA A 46 0.83 -11.16 -11.81
N GLU A 47 0.48 -10.22 -12.69
CA GLU A 47 0.50 -10.35 -14.15
C GLU A 47 1.88 -10.01 -14.78
N GLY A 48 2.86 -9.58 -13.97
CA GLY A 48 4.20 -9.21 -14.42
C GLY A 48 4.35 -7.73 -14.85
N GLU A 49 3.36 -6.90 -14.61
CA GLU A 49 3.39 -5.46 -14.91
C GLU A 49 4.14 -4.69 -13.83
N LEU A 50 4.87 -3.64 -14.21
CA LEU A 50 5.63 -2.81 -13.27
C LEU A 50 4.69 -1.99 -12.36
N ILE A 51 4.76 -2.21 -11.04
CA ILE A 51 4.00 -1.44 -10.05
C ILE A 51 4.86 -0.48 -9.23
N GLY A 52 6.18 -0.68 -9.21
CA GLY A 52 7.10 0.21 -8.52
C GLY A 52 8.55 -0.26 -8.56
N LYS A 53 9.43 0.51 -7.92
CA LYS A 53 10.86 0.20 -7.81
C LYS A 53 11.35 0.49 -6.40
N PHE A 54 12.33 -0.29 -5.92
CA PHE A 54 13.09 0.04 -4.73
C PHE A 54 14.49 0.50 -5.13
N PHE A 55 14.85 1.69 -4.68
CA PHE A 55 16.14 2.30 -4.96
C PHE A 55 16.52 3.25 -3.82
N SER A 56 17.80 3.32 -3.52
CA SER A 56 18.35 4.34 -2.61
C SER A 56 18.38 5.73 -3.27
N GLU A 57 18.53 5.72 -4.60
CA GLU A 57 18.52 6.90 -5.44
C GLU A 57 17.71 6.58 -6.71
N ASN A 58 16.80 7.47 -7.13
CA ASN A 58 16.00 7.25 -8.34
C ASN A 58 16.93 7.34 -9.58
N ARG A 59 17.48 6.20 -10.00
CA ARG A 59 18.40 6.06 -11.12
C ARG A 59 17.76 5.18 -12.19
N THR A 60 17.46 5.77 -13.31
CA THR A 60 17.26 5.03 -14.55
C THR A 60 18.61 5.06 -15.26
N SER A 61 19.33 3.95 -15.23
CA SER A 61 20.66 3.86 -15.85
C SER A 61 20.52 3.79 -17.38
N ILE A 62 21.33 4.56 -18.07
CA ILE A 62 21.49 4.50 -19.52
C ILE A 62 22.84 3.87 -19.87
N GLU A 63 22.93 3.28 -21.05
CA GLU A 63 24.19 2.83 -21.65
C GLU A 63 24.84 3.96 -22.47
N TYR A 64 26.14 3.86 -22.72
CA TYR A 64 26.87 4.90 -23.47
C TYR A 64 26.25 5.20 -24.84
N GLY A 65 25.82 4.18 -25.57
CA GLY A 65 25.15 4.32 -26.87
C GLY A 65 23.85 5.12 -26.86
N MET A 66 23.25 5.34 -25.67
CA MET A 66 22.06 6.17 -25.49
C MET A 66 22.40 7.65 -25.19
N ILE A 67 23.69 8.00 -25.06
CA ILE A 67 24.12 9.38 -24.80
C ILE A 67 24.27 10.08 -26.16
N PRO A 68 23.42 11.07 -26.49
CA PRO A 68 23.60 11.80 -27.75
C PRO A 68 24.87 12.63 -27.71
N ALA A 69 25.56 12.73 -28.85
CA ALA A 69 26.86 13.40 -28.95
C ALA A 69 26.85 14.84 -28.39
N HIS A 70 25.84 15.61 -28.68
CA HIS A 70 25.69 16.97 -28.17
C HIS A 70 25.53 17.11 -26.66
N LEU A 71 25.05 16.06 -25.97
CA LEU A 71 25.00 16.02 -24.51
C LEU A 71 26.40 15.79 -23.93
N GLU A 72 27.18 14.87 -24.49
CA GLU A 72 28.58 14.66 -24.12
C GLU A 72 29.41 15.94 -24.40
N GLU A 73 29.26 16.54 -25.57
CA GLU A 73 29.89 17.80 -25.95
C GLU A 73 29.62 18.93 -24.98
N ALA A 74 28.32 19.11 -24.57
CA ALA A 74 27.91 20.10 -23.60
C ALA A 74 28.58 19.86 -22.24
N LEU A 75 28.62 18.61 -21.78
CA LEU A 75 29.24 18.21 -20.52
C LEU A 75 30.74 18.46 -20.53
N VAL A 76 31.43 17.97 -21.54
CA VAL A 76 32.89 18.11 -21.68
C VAL A 76 33.28 19.60 -21.82
N ALA A 77 32.58 20.36 -22.68
CA ALA A 77 32.85 21.80 -22.87
C ALA A 77 32.66 22.62 -21.59
N THR A 78 31.74 22.19 -20.71
CA THR A 78 31.39 22.99 -19.54
C THR A 78 32.15 22.57 -18.28
N GLU A 79 32.34 21.28 -18.05
CA GLU A 79 32.89 20.76 -16.80
C GLU A 79 34.36 20.37 -16.90
N ASP A 80 34.81 19.81 -18.06
CA ASP A 80 36.15 19.25 -18.18
C ASP A 80 36.62 19.15 -19.65
N VAL A 81 37.03 20.27 -20.23
CA VAL A 81 37.33 20.35 -21.65
C VAL A 81 38.49 19.42 -22.12
N ARG A 82 39.36 19.01 -21.20
CA ARG A 82 40.45 18.07 -21.47
C ARG A 82 40.18 16.68 -20.90
N PHE A 83 38.96 16.33 -20.70
CA PHE A 83 38.58 15.05 -20.13
C PHE A 83 39.26 13.84 -20.79
N ARG A 84 39.40 13.87 -22.10
CA ARG A 84 40.02 12.78 -22.87
C ARG A 84 41.56 12.77 -22.83
N GLU A 85 42.20 13.84 -22.29
CA GLU A 85 43.68 14.01 -22.30
C GLU A 85 44.35 13.61 -20.97
N HIS A 86 43.61 13.60 -19.85
CA HIS A 86 44.21 13.33 -18.55
C HIS A 86 43.68 12.03 -17.93
N SER A 87 44.38 11.52 -16.88
CA SER A 87 44.03 10.30 -16.13
C SER A 87 43.49 10.64 -14.74
N GLY A 88 42.35 11.34 -14.69
CA GLY A 88 41.60 11.66 -13.47
C GLY A 88 41.95 12.99 -12.81
N ILE A 89 43.15 13.56 -13.07
CA ILE A 89 43.57 14.87 -12.57
C ILE A 89 44.12 15.70 -13.74
N ASP A 90 43.50 16.86 -13.97
CA ASP A 90 44.04 17.83 -14.93
C ASP A 90 45.04 18.77 -14.26
N THR A 91 46.30 18.44 -14.33
CA THR A 91 47.42 19.20 -13.73
C THR A 91 47.51 20.61 -14.26
N ARG A 92 47.26 20.83 -15.58
CA ARG A 92 47.31 22.17 -16.21
C ARG A 92 46.18 23.06 -15.66
N SER A 93 44.97 22.55 -15.50
CA SER A 93 43.87 23.29 -14.88
C SER A 93 44.14 23.57 -13.39
N LEU A 94 44.73 22.63 -12.67
CA LEU A 94 45.10 22.81 -11.26
C LEU A 94 46.15 23.94 -11.12
N PHE A 95 47.21 23.95 -11.92
CA PHE A 95 48.20 25.01 -11.91
C PHE A 95 47.59 26.37 -12.28
N ARG A 96 46.69 26.43 -13.26
CA ARG A 96 45.99 27.66 -13.65
C ARG A 96 45.14 28.22 -12.50
N VAL A 97 44.38 27.36 -11.77
CA VAL A 97 43.57 27.80 -10.64
C VAL A 97 44.43 28.31 -9.49
N ILE A 98 45.47 27.54 -9.09
CA ILE A 98 46.42 27.98 -8.05
C ILE A 98 47.07 29.32 -8.41
N PHE A 99 47.53 29.46 -9.63
CA PHE A 99 48.21 30.69 -10.08
C PHE A 99 47.27 31.89 -10.09
N LYS A 100 46.02 31.75 -10.58
CA LYS A 100 45.02 32.82 -10.56
C LYS A 100 44.61 33.18 -9.14
N THR A 101 44.37 32.22 -8.27
CA THR A 101 43.93 32.45 -6.89
C THR A 101 45.03 33.15 -6.06
N ILE A 102 46.31 32.75 -6.24
CA ILE A 102 47.45 33.32 -5.49
C ILE A 102 47.86 34.69 -6.02
N LEU A 103 47.92 34.86 -7.37
CA LEU A 103 48.47 36.08 -8.00
C LEU A 103 47.44 37.20 -8.19
N PHE A 104 46.19 36.85 -8.49
CA PHE A 104 45.14 37.85 -8.82
C PHE A 104 44.05 38.00 -7.77
N ARG A 105 44.10 37.23 -6.66
CA ARG A 105 43.01 37.19 -5.63
C ARG A 105 41.63 37.06 -6.26
N ASP A 106 41.55 36.48 -7.47
CA ASP A 106 40.31 36.27 -8.17
C ASP A 106 39.60 35.06 -7.54
N SER A 107 38.58 35.35 -6.71
CA SER A 107 37.73 34.34 -6.08
C SER A 107 36.68 33.76 -7.01
N SER A 108 36.76 34.04 -8.32
CA SER A 108 35.87 33.46 -9.31
C SER A 108 36.13 31.94 -9.41
N PRO A 109 35.18 31.09 -9.05
CA PRO A 109 35.39 29.64 -9.02
C PRO A 109 35.35 29.09 -10.45
N GLY A 110 36.47 29.21 -11.16
CA GLY A 110 36.68 28.51 -12.43
C GLY A 110 37.01 27.05 -12.16
N GLY A 111 36.26 26.10 -12.76
CA GLY A 111 36.35 24.67 -12.55
C GLY A 111 37.76 24.08 -12.59
N GLY A 112 38.26 23.69 -11.44
CA GLY A 112 39.53 22.97 -11.27
C GLY A 112 39.35 21.50 -10.96
N SER A 113 38.14 21.01 -10.87
CA SER A 113 37.82 19.58 -10.64
C SER A 113 37.44 18.92 -11.95
N THR A 114 37.99 17.75 -12.21
CA THR A 114 37.63 16.93 -13.37
C THR A 114 36.31 16.21 -13.21
N ILE A 115 35.69 15.75 -14.31
CA ILE A 115 34.49 14.89 -14.31
C ILE A 115 34.74 13.67 -13.42
N THR A 116 35.92 13.03 -13.52
CA THR A 116 36.27 11.85 -12.73
C THR A 116 36.37 12.17 -11.21
N GLN A 117 36.88 13.36 -10.86
CA GLN A 117 36.86 13.80 -9.44
C GLN A 117 35.45 14.08 -8.92
N GLN A 118 34.58 14.66 -9.76
CA GLN A 118 33.18 14.86 -9.44
C GLN A 118 32.45 13.52 -9.31
N LEU A 119 32.72 12.55 -10.21
CA LEU A 119 32.22 11.19 -10.10
C LEU A 119 32.64 10.53 -8.78
N ALA A 120 33.94 10.61 -8.43
CA ALA A 120 34.47 10.08 -7.18
C ALA A 120 33.71 10.64 -5.93
N LYS A 121 33.45 11.95 -5.95
CA LYS A 121 32.66 12.63 -4.92
C LYS A 121 31.21 12.12 -4.89
N ASN A 122 30.56 11.94 -6.05
CA ASN A 122 29.17 11.50 -6.14
C ASN A 122 29.01 10.05 -5.71
N MET A 123 29.97 9.17 -6.03
CA MET A 123 29.94 7.75 -5.66
C MET A 123 30.13 7.49 -4.16
N TYR A 124 31.02 8.22 -3.50
CA TYR A 124 31.47 7.90 -2.14
C TYR A 124 31.23 9.00 -1.11
N GLY A 125 30.67 10.13 -1.53
CA GLY A 125 30.40 11.28 -0.68
C GLY A 125 31.67 11.93 -0.11
N ARG A 126 31.48 12.96 0.69
CA ARG A 126 32.50 13.58 1.51
C ARG A 126 32.36 13.12 2.95
N ARG A 127 33.48 12.96 3.64
CA ARG A 127 33.52 12.68 5.07
C ARG A 127 33.70 13.97 5.83
N ASP A 128 33.13 14.04 7.02
CA ASP A 128 33.39 15.16 7.92
C ASP A 128 34.66 14.90 8.72
N TYR A 129 35.60 15.83 8.63
CA TYR A 129 36.86 15.83 9.38
C TYR A 129 36.92 17.14 10.14
N ALA A 130 37.18 17.10 11.43
CA ALA A 130 37.19 18.29 12.30
C ALA A 130 38.12 19.41 11.81
N LEU A 131 39.29 19.05 11.26
CA LEU A 131 40.27 19.98 10.73
C LEU A 131 40.64 19.60 9.29
N PHE A 132 40.82 20.62 8.40
CA PHE A 132 41.19 20.44 7.00
C PHE A 132 40.28 19.57 6.14
N SER A 133 38.96 19.49 6.51
CA SER A 133 37.98 18.63 5.84
C SER A 133 37.96 18.82 4.31
N LEU A 134 37.97 20.07 3.83
CA LEU A 134 37.96 20.35 2.38
C LEU A 134 39.24 19.78 1.69
N PHE A 135 40.42 19.99 2.28
CA PHE A 135 41.69 19.56 1.70
C PHE A 135 41.81 18.02 1.71
N LEU A 136 41.44 17.38 2.79
CA LEU A 136 41.41 15.91 2.90
C LEU A 136 40.43 15.28 1.89
N ASN A 137 39.22 15.81 1.78
CA ASN A 137 38.26 15.31 0.80
C ASN A 137 38.73 15.51 -0.62
N LYS A 138 39.33 16.67 -0.98
CA LYS A 138 39.88 16.92 -2.31
C LYS A 138 41.03 15.99 -2.66
N THR A 139 41.92 15.69 -1.70
CA THR A 139 42.99 14.70 -1.91
C THR A 139 42.42 13.29 -2.11
N ARG A 140 41.39 12.90 -1.33
CA ARG A 140 40.71 11.62 -1.51
C ARG A 140 40.00 11.53 -2.86
N GLU A 141 39.30 12.60 -3.29
CA GLU A 141 38.66 12.70 -4.61
C GLU A 141 39.68 12.52 -5.74
N ALA A 142 40.86 13.15 -5.64
CA ALA A 142 41.92 13.05 -6.63
C ALA A 142 42.53 11.64 -6.72
N LEU A 143 42.86 11.03 -5.58
CA LEU A 143 43.41 9.67 -5.54
C LEU A 143 42.38 8.63 -6.00
N LEU A 144 41.12 8.84 -5.71
CA LEU A 144 40.03 7.96 -6.13
C LEU A 144 39.77 8.11 -7.64
N ALA A 145 39.83 9.34 -8.17
CA ALA A 145 39.73 9.60 -9.60
C ALA A 145 40.80 8.85 -10.40
N GLN A 146 42.06 8.84 -9.92
CA GLN A 146 43.10 8.04 -10.54
C GLN A 146 42.87 6.53 -10.51
N ARG A 147 42.19 6.02 -9.43
CA ARG A 147 41.80 4.60 -9.36
C ARG A 147 40.66 4.27 -10.31
N ILE A 148 39.69 5.17 -10.45
CA ILE A 148 38.55 5.04 -11.37
C ILE A 148 39.06 4.96 -12.81
N GLU A 149 39.96 5.86 -13.23
CA GLU A 149 40.58 5.88 -14.59
C GLU A 149 41.42 4.64 -14.91
N LYS A 150 41.91 3.91 -13.89
CA LYS A 150 42.61 2.63 -14.08
C LYS A 150 41.64 1.44 -14.25
N VAL A 151 40.40 1.61 -13.92
CA VAL A 151 39.40 0.53 -13.92
C VAL A 151 38.40 0.70 -15.06
N PHE A 152 38.01 1.93 -15.38
CA PHE A 152 36.96 2.26 -16.34
C PHE A 152 37.52 3.06 -17.51
N SER A 153 36.96 2.84 -18.71
CA SER A 153 37.23 3.67 -19.89
C SER A 153 36.60 5.07 -19.75
N LYS A 154 36.95 6.00 -20.64
CA LYS A 154 36.38 7.37 -20.67
C LYS A 154 34.85 7.33 -20.88
N GLU A 155 34.40 6.47 -21.76
CA GLU A 155 32.99 6.23 -22.07
C GLU A 155 32.23 5.69 -20.83
N GLU A 156 32.84 4.75 -20.14
CA GLU A 156 32.26 4.20 -18.89
C GLU A 156 32.22 5.25 -17.79
N ILE A 157 33.23 6.10 -17.66
CA ILE A 157 33.25 7.20 -16.68
C ILE A 157 32.18 8.23 -16.98
N LEU A 158 31.98 8.64 -18.26
CA LEU A 158 30.89 9.54 -18.66
C LEU A 158 29.53 8.94 -18.35
N THR A 159 29.33 7.66 -18.69
CA THR A 159 28.09 6.93 -18.41
C THR A 159 27.81 6.88 -16.91
N LEU A 160 28.79 6.49 -16.10
CA LEU A 160 28.67 6.47 -14.64
C LEU A 160 28.37 7.87 -14.06
N TYR A 161 29.05 8.90 -14.59
CA TYR A 161 28.83 10.27 -14.15
C TYR A 161 27.37 10.72 -14.43
N LEU A 162 26.93 10.59 -15.68
CA LEU A 162 25.58 10.96 -16.08
C LEU A 162 24.50 10.12 -15.36
N ASN A 163 24.79 8.88 -14.99
CA ASN A 163 23.87 8.04 -14.20
C ASN A 163 23.89 8.35 -12.70
N THR A 164 24.90 9.07 -12.16
CA THR A 164 25.04 9.28 -10.72
C THR A 164 24.82 10.72 -10.25
N VAL A 165 24.94 11.68 -11.16
CA VAL A 165 24.88 13.10 -10.78
C VAL A 165 23.44 13.53 -10.44
N ALA A 166 23.32 14.41 -9.42
CA ALA A 166 22.02 14.92 -8.97
C ALA A 166 21.53 16.10 -9.82
N PHE A 167 20.25 16.05 -10.23
CA PHE A 167 19.56 17.09 -11.00
C PHE A 167 18.50 17.86 -10.20
N GLY A 168 18.56 17.84 -8.86
CA GLY A 168 17.57 18.46 -7.99
C GLY A 168 16.32 17.59 -7.84
N GLU A 169 15.41 18.00 -6.97
CA GLU A 169 14.13 17.28 -6.71
C GLU A 169 14.31 15.78 -6.38
N ASN A 170 15.42 15.41 -5.73
CA ASN A 170 15.83 14.02 -5.47
C ASN A 170 15.98 13.13 -6.73
N LEU A 171 16.23 13.77 -7.89
CA LEU A 171 16.50 13.07 -9.14
C LEU A 171 18.00 12.85 -9.29
N TYR A 172 18.37 11.62 -9.60
CA TYR A 172 19.73 11.22 -9.90
C TYR A 172 19.78 10.55 -11.28
N GLY A 173 20.74 10.94 -12.09
CA GLY A 173 20.89 10.45 -13.45
C GLY A 173 20.15 11.27 -14.50
N ILE A 174 20.77 11.31 -15.68
CA ILE A 174 20.32 12.13 -16.80
C ILE A 174 18.98 11.68 -17.37
N GLU A 175 18.71 10.38 -17.41
CA GLU A 175 17.44 9.84 -17.91
C GLU A 175 16.26 10.29 -17.04
N ALA A 176 16.42 10.17 -15.71
CA ALA A 176 15.40 10.63 -14.78
C ALA A 176 15.14 12.15 -14.92
N ALA A 177 16.21 12.92 -15.13
CA ALA A 177 16.10 14.36 -15.36
C ALA A 177 15.47 14.70 -16.71
N SER A 178 15.82 14.00 -17.78
CA SER A 178 15.23 14.15 -19.12
C SER A 178 13.73 13.90 -19.10
N GLN A 179 13.31 12.78 -18.52
CA GLN A 179 11.89 12.44 -18.34
C GLN A 179 11.15 13.47 -17.50
N ARG A 180 11.78 13.96 -16.42
CA ARG A 180 11.16 14.91 -15.49
C ARG A 180 10.92 16.27 -16.10
N TYR A 181 11.95 16.85 -16.72
CA TYR A 181 11.92 18.24 -17.19
C TYR A 181 11.41 18.39 -18.62
N PHE A 182 11.55 17.35 -19.44
CA PHE A 182 11.21 17.40 -20.87
C PHE A 182 10.26 16.31 -21.36
N SER A 183 9.86 15.34 -20.51
CA SER A 183 9.03 14.17 -20.88
C SER A 183 9.60 13.39 -22.07
N LYS A 184 10.93 13.27 -22.14
CA LYS A 184 11.67 12.61 -23.22
C LYS A 184 12.70 11.64 -22.66
N SER A 185 13.03 10.61 -23.44
CA SER A 185 14.23 9.79 -23.19
C SER A 185 15.51 10.59 -23.50
N THR A 186 16.62 10.21 -22.89
CA THR A 186 17.91 10.90 -23.07
C THR A 186 18.33 11.03 -24.54
N PRO A 187 18.19 9.98 -25.41
CA PRO A 187 18.51 10.09 -26.83
C PRO A 187 17.70 11.15 -27.60
N GLU A 188 16.49 11.49 -27.11
CA GLU A 188 15.57 12.43 -27.76
C GLU A 188 15.80 13.89 -27.35
N LEU A 189 16.72 14.15 -26.40
CA LEU A 189 17.03 15.50 -25.95
C LEU A 189 17.56 16.35 -27.10
N LYS A 190 17.04 17.56 -27.24
CA LYS A 190 17.57 18.58 -28.13
C LYS A 190 18.82 19.23 -27.50
N ARG A 191 19.63 19.95 -28.33
CA ARG A 191 20.86 20.63 -27.85
C ARG A 191 20.59 21.63 -26.72
N GLU A 192 19.55 22.45 -26.87
CA GLU A 192 19.17 23.45 -25.86
C GLU A 192 18.68 22.79 -24.58
N GLU A 193 17.99 21.64 -24.66
CA GLU A 193 17.48 20.87 -23.50
C GLU A 193 18.65 20.21 -22.76
N ALA A 194 19.59 19.59 -23.51
CA ALA A 194 20.83 19.06 -22.96
C ALA A 194 21.65 20.16 -22.25
N ALA A 195 21.77 21.34 -22.84
CA ALA A 195 22.44 22.47 -22.22
C ALA A 195 21.81 22.97 -20.94
N VAL A 196 20.46 22.87 -20.80
CA VAL A 196 19.74 23.15 -19.52
C VAL A 196 20.20 22.16 -18.48
N LEU A 197 20.12 20.83 -18.75
CA LEU A 197 20.47 19.79 -17.79
C LEU A 197 21.94 19.88 -17.37
N ILE A 198 22.86 20.05 -18.29
CA ILE A 198 24.26 20.26 -17.96
C ILE A 198 24.49 21.56 -17.16
N GLY A 199 23.72 22.60 -17.46
CA GLY A 199 23.74 23.83 -16.67
C GLY A 199 23.40 23.65 -15.21
N MET A 200 22.47 22.75 -14.89
CA MET A 200 22.06 22.44 -13.52
C MET A 200 23.18 21.83 -12.67
N LEU A 201 24.14 21.14 -13.26
CA LEU A 201 25.23 20.45 -12.54
C LEU A 201 26.04 21.36 -11.63
N LYS A 202 26.14 22.65 -11.95
CA LYS A 202 26.84 23.64 -11.14
C LYS A 202 26.17 23.89 -9.80
N ALA A 203 24.82 23.99 -9.77
CA ALA A 203 24.00 24.16 -8.57
C ALA A 203 22.54 23.81 -8.90
N ASN A 204 22.20 22.56 -8.68
CA ASN A 204 20.94 21.93 -9.13
C ASN A 204 19.66 22.55 -8.52
N THR A 205 19.73 23.26 -7.40
CA THR A 205 18.61 24.03 -6.84
C THR A 205 18.52 25.41 -7.49
N LEU A 206 19.65 26.15 -7.60
CA LEU A 206 19.67 27.52 -8.12
C LEU A 206 19.35 27.60 -9.62
N TYR A 207 19.74 26.57 -10.38
CA TYR A 207 19.52 26.48 -11.83
C TYR A 207 18.42 25.48 -12.19
N ASN A 208 17.54 25.14 -11.23
CA ASN A 208 16.36 24.32 -11.50
C ASN A 208 15.41 25.07 -12.45
N PRO A 209 15.12 24.53 -13.64
CA PRO A 209 14.35 25.26 -14.65
C PRO A 209 12.87 25.47 -14.28
N ARG A 210 12.33 24.65 -13.36
CA ARG A 210 10.98 24.81 -12.83
C ARG A 210 10.92 25.86 -11.73
N LEU A 211 11.90 25.85 -10.81
CA LEU A 211 11.90 26.74 -9.65
C LEU A 211 12.46 28.12 -9.97
N HIS A 212 13.46 28.20 -10.86
CA HIS A 212 14.20 29.41 -11.20
C HIS A 212 14.46 29.52 -12.72
N PRO A 213 13.40 29.67 -13.54
CA PRO A 213 13.49 29.62 -15.01
C PRO A 213 14.50 30.64 -15.60
N ASP A 214 14.54 31.85 -15.07
CA ASP A 214 15.48 32.88 -15.55
C ASP A 214 16.95 32.52 -15.27
N ASN A 215 17.23 31.93 -14.10
CA ASN A 215 18.56 31.47 -13.78
C ASN A 215 18.96 30.29 -14.68
N ALA A 216 18.03 29.35 -14.90
CA ALA A 216 18.26 28.21 -15.79
C ALA A 216 18.50 28.65 -17.22
N LEU A 217 17.72 29.63 -17.75
CA LEU A 217 17.92 30.20 -19.09
C LEU A 217 19.29 30.83 -19.22
N ARG A 218 19.68 31.69 -18.28
CA ARG A 218 21.03 32.31 -18.28
C ARG A 218 22.14 31.25 -18.24
N ARG A 219 21.96 30.24 -17.41
CA ARG A 219 22.95 29.16 -17.26
C ARG A 219 23.01 28.26 -18.49
N ARG A 220 21.90 27.94 -19.14
CA ARG A 220 21.84 27.25 -20.45
C ARG A 220 22.71 28.01 -21.47
N ASN A 221 22.49 29.32 -21.57
CA ASN A 221 23.22 30.13 -22.54
C ASN A 221 24.72 30.14 -22.25
N VAL A 222 25.15 30.08 -20.99
CA VAL A 222 26.57 29.89 -20.64
C VAL A 222 27.11 28.57 -21.17
N VAL A 223 26.34 27.46 -21.05
CA VAL A 223 26.73 26.15 -21.57
C VAL A 223 26.87 26.19 -23.10
N LEU A 224 25.89 26.77 -23.83
CA LEU A 224 25.93 26.91 -25.28
C LEU A 224 27.14 27.75 -25.74
N ARG A 225 27.48 28.82 -25.01
CA ARG A 225 28.70 29.63 -25.29
C ARG A 225 30.00 28.89 -24.97
N GLN A 226 30.01 27.95 -24.01
CA GLN A 226 31.18 27.08 -23.82
C GLN A 226 31.32 26.08 -24.98
N MET A 227 30.21 25.52 -25.47
CA MET A 227 30.22 24.64 -26.64
C MET A 227 30.76 25.37 -27.88
N GLU A 228 30.34 26.63 -28.13
CA GLU A 228 30.89 27.48 -29.17
C GLU A 228 32.38 27.72 -28.98
N ARG A 229 32.80 28.12 -27.79
CA ARG A 229 34.21 28.42 -27.46
C ARG A 229 35.17 27.27 -27.75
N TYR A 230 34.67 26.03 -27.56
CA TYR A 230 35.46 24.81 -27.78
C TYR A 230 35.12 24.11 -29.10
N SER A 231 34.50 24.85 -30.04
CA SER A 231 34.26 24.43 -31.44
C SER A 231 33.30 23.23 -31.60
N TYR A 232 32.42 22.98 -30.62
CA TYR A 232 31.31 22.02 -30.72
C TYR A 232 30.08 22.64 -31.39
N LEU A 233 29.96 23.98 -31.39
CA LEU A 233 28.93 24.73 -32.11
C LEU A 233 29.57 25.86 -32.90
N ASP A 234 29.03 26.18 -34.07
CA ASP A 234 29.35 27.44 -34.74
C ASP A 234 28.61 28.64 -34.12
N GLY A 235 29.13 29.85 -34.32
CA GLY A 235 28.57 31.06 -33.69
C GLY A 235 27.13 31.36 -34.09
N ARG A 236 26.71 31.06 -35.32
CA ARG A 236 25.33 31.29 -35.79
C ARG A 236 24.36 30.34 -35.08
N MET A 237 24.76 29.08 -34.96
CA MET A 237 23.97 28.07 -34.24
C MET A 237 23.87 28.42 -32.75
N ALA A 238 24.98 28.82 -32.12
CA ALA A 238 25.00 29.23 -30.72
C ALA A 238 24.08 30.45 -30.47
N ASP A 239 24.10 31.45 -31.35
CA ASP A 239 23.22 32.62 -31.30
C ASP A 239 21.76 32.21 -31.41
N SER A 240 21.43 31.35 -32.39
CA SER A 240 20.05 30.86 -32.60
C SER A 240 19.55 30.10 -31.39
N LEU A 241 20.32 29.18 -30.83
CA LEU A 241 19.94 28.38 -29.64
C LEU A 241 19.79 29.25 -28.39
N CYS A 242 20.67 30.26 -28.21
CA CYS A 242 20.59 31.20 -27.10
C CYS A 242 19.32 32.07 -27.14
N ALA A 243 18.78 32.36 -28.33
CA ALA A 243 17.58 33.15 -28.54
C ALA A 243 16.27 32.37 -28.25
N LEU A 244 16.30 31.04 -28.22
CA LEU A 244 15.16 30.22 -27.94
C LEU A 244 14.65 30.44 -26.48
N PRO A 245 13.32 30.47 -26.25
CA PRO A 245 12.79 30.48 -24.91
C PRO A 245 13.14 29.16 -24.17
N LEU A 246 12.97 29.17 -22.85
CA LEU A 246 13.03 27.96 -22.05
C LEU A 246 11.67 27.25 -22.12
N GLU A 247 11.59 26.16 -22.85
CA GLU A 247 10.40 25.30 -22.94
C GLU A 247 10.58 24.08 -22.03
N LEU A 248 9.62 23.87 -21.11
CA LEU A 248 9.58 22.70 -20.25
C LEU A 248 8.33 21.89 -20.55
N HIS A 249 8.51 20.60 -20.73
CA HIS A 249 7.43 19.62 -20.75
C HIS A 249 7.51 18.79 -19.46
N TYR A 250 7.21 19.48 -18.34
CA TYR A 250 7.39 18.93 -17.02
C TYR A 250 6.44 17.75 -16.76
N SER A 251 7.02 16.56 -16.70
CA SER A 251 6.31 15.37 -16.27
C SER A 251 6.23 15.37 -14.73
N LYS A 252 5.05 15.30 -14.18
CA LYS A 252 4.91 14.75 -12.84
C LYS A 252 5.30 13.29 -12.96
N ILE A 253 6.57 12.96 -12.72
CA ILE A 253 6.91 11.57 -12.44
C ILE A 253 6.10 11.25 -11.20
N ASP A 254 4.97 10.61 -11.37
CA ASP A 254 4.27 9.96 -10.28
C ASP A 254 5.21 8.83 -9.83
N LEU A 255 6.03 9.16 -8.84
CA LEU A 255 6.76 8.16 -8.05
C LEU A 255 5.78 7.35 -7.21
N ALA A 256 4.52 7.81 -7.14
CA ALA A 256 3.40 7.09 -6.62
C ALA A 256 2.99 6.05 -7.67
N GLY A 257 3.37 4.82 -7.45
CA GLY A 257 2.82 3.67 -8.18
C GLY A 257 1.31 3.53 -7.88
N PRO A 258 0.62 2.64 -8.57
CA PRO A 258 -0.81 2.40 -8.35
C PRO A 258 -1.12 1.88 -6.94
N ALA A 259 -0.11 1.55 -6.11
CA ALA A 259 -0.26 0.84 -4.85
C ALA A 259 0.77 1.25 -3.77
N ASP A 260 0.91 2.55 -3.49
CA ASP A 260 1.95 3.08 -2.58
C ASP A 260 1.95 2.44 -1.18
N TYR A 261 0.78 2.26 -0.56
CA TYR A 261 0.67 1.60 0.75
C TYR A 261 1.09 0.12 0.68
N PHE A 262 0.74 -0.56 -0.41
CA PHE A 262 1.14 -1.95 -0.66
C PHE A 262 2.67 -2.08 -0.81
N MET A 263 3.31 -1.14 -1.50
CA MET A 263 4.77 -1.13 -1.67
C MET A 263 5.52 -1.12 -0.33
N VAL A 264 4.97 -0.48 0.70
CA VAL A 264 5.53 -0.53 2.06
C VAL A 264 5.49 -1.96 2.62
N ARG A 265 4.41 -2.71 2.36
CA ARG A 265 4.28 -4.12 2.79
C ARG A 265 5.26 -5.02 2.06
N VAL A 266 5.35 -4.86 0.73
CA VAL A 266 6.32 -5.60 -0.10
C VAL A 266 7.74 -5.36 0.38
N ARG A 267 8.13 -4.10 0.66
CA ARG A 267 9.47 -3.78 1.20
C ARG A 267 9.77 -4.52 2.49
N ASN A 268 8.82 -4.51 3.43
CA ASN A 268 8.99 -5.13 4.73
C ASN A 268 9.09 -6.66 4.64
N GLU A 269 8.26 -7.29 3.81
CA GLU A 269 8.28 -8.73 3.59
C GLU A 269 9.54 -9.16 2.84
N ALA A 270 9.91 -8.48 1.75
CA ALA A 270 11.14 -8.75 1.02
C ALA A 270 12.37 -8.61 1.91
N GLY A 271 12.40 -7.58 2.77
CA GLY A 271 13.50 -7.40 3.73
C GLY A 271 13.64 -8.55 4.72
N ARG A 272 12.53 -9.14 5.19
CA ARG A 272 12.55 -10.35 6.04
C ARG A 272 13.06 -11.56 5.27
N ILE A 273 12.48 -11.83 4.09
CA ILE A 273 12.87 -12.95 3.22
C ILE A 273 14.37 -12.89 2.89
N LEU A 274 14.87 -11.72 2.48
CA LEU A 274 16.27 -11.54 2.10
C LEU A 274 17.21 -11.73 3.30
N LYS A 275 16.80 -11.30 4.49
CA LYS A 275 17.54 -11.53 5.74
C LYS A 275 17.64 -13.02 6.07
N ASP A 276 16.56 -13.76 5.91
CA ASP A 276 16.51 -15.20 6.19
C ASP A 276 17.35 -16.00 5.17
N LEU A 277 17.53 -15.51 3.95
CA LEU A 277 18.41 -16.09 2.94
C LEU A 277 19.90 -15.83 3.18
N THR A 278 20.26 -14.81 3.95
CA THR A 278 21.65 -14.35 4.20
C THR A 278 22.51 -15.40 4.90
N PRO A 279 22.05 -16.17 5.92
CA PRO A 279 22.86 -17.20 6.58
C PRO A 279 23.36 -18.32 5.66
N PHE A 280 22.62 -18.61 4.59
CA PHE A 280 22.93 -19.68 3.63
C PHE A 280 23.80 -19.22 2.46
N ARG A 281 24.04 -17.90 2.34
CA ARG A 281 24.85 -17.31 1.25
C ARG A 281 25.79 -16.26 1.87
N SER A 282 27.06 -16.27 1.49
CA SER A 282 28.12 -15.36 1.98
C SER A 282 27.92 -13.89 1.58
N ARG A 283 26.73 -13.48 1.15
CA ARG A 283 26.41 -12.15 0.64
C ARG A 283 25.12 -11.63 1.29
N GLU A 284 25.17 -10.42 1.83
CA GLU A 284 24.01 -9.66 2.28
C GLU A 284 23.31 -9.04 1.05
N TRP A 285 22.00 -9.21 0.95
CA TRP A 285 21.19 -8.69 -0.14
C TRP A 285 20.63 -7.31 0.22
N ASP A 286 20.88 -6.32 -0.65
CA ASP A 286 20.33 -4.97 -0.51
C ASP A 286 19.21 -4.76 -1.55
N ILE A 287 17.97 -4.69 -1.08
CA ILE A 287 16.79 -4.51 -1.93
C ILE A 287 16.87 -3.26 -2.83
N GLU A 288 17.68 -2.28 -2.46
CA GLU A 288 17.80 -1.01 -3.20
C GLU A 288 18.92 -1.00 -4.24
N LYS A 289 19.83 -2.00 -4.21
CA LYS A 289 21.07 -1.96 -5.03
C LYS A 289 21.32 -3.19 -5.88
N GLU A 290 20.62 -4.30 -5.62
CA GLU A 290 20.94 -5.58 -6.22
C GLU A 290 20.17 -5.88 -7.51
N GLY A 291 19.27 -4.97 -7.93
CA GLY A 291 18.48 -5.15 -9.14
C GLY A 291 17.54 -6.37 -9.06
N LEU A 292 16.95 -6.62 -7.89
CA LEU A 292 16.06 -7.75 -7.69
C LEU A 292 14.77 -7.58 -8.51
N ILE A 293 14.22 -8.71 -8.93
CA ILE A 293 12.90 -8.79 -9.55
C ILE A 293 11.96 -9.40 -8.51
N ILE A 294 11.03 -8.58 -7.99
CA ILE A 294 10.08 -8.98 -6.95
C ILE A 294 8.71 -9.09 -7.59
N THR A 295 8.22 -10.31 -7.79
CA THR A 295 6.86 -10.57 -8.27
C THR A 295 5.91 -10.67 -7.10
N THR A 296 4.86 -9.84 -7.09
CA THR A 296 3.90 -9.74 -6.00
C THR A 296 2.62 -10.52 -6.29
N THR A 297 1.75 -10.56 -5.29
CA THR A 297 0.39 -11.12 -5.39
C THR A 297 -0.64 -10.11 -5.89
N LEU A 298 -0.28 -8.81 -5.98
CA LEU A 298 -1.20 -7.74 -6.36
C LEU A 298 -1.71 -7.93 -7.79
N SER A 299 -3.01 -7.97 -7.98
CA SER A 299 -3.64 -7.87 -9.29
C SER A 299 -3.76 -6.40 -9.70
N LEU A 300 -3.01 -6.00 -10.73
CA LEU A 300 -3.01 -4.62 -11.20
C LEU A 300 -4.39 -4.17 -11.70
N PRO A 301 -5.16 -5.00 -12.46
CA PRO A 301 -6.51 -4.64 -12.88
C PRO A 301 -7.46 -4.41 -11.70
N LEU A 302 -7.41 -5.25 -10.65
CA LEU A 302 -8.25 -5.11 -9.47
C LEU A 302 -7.87 -3.87 -8.66
N GLN A 303 -6.56 -3.63 -8.49
CA GLN A 303 -6.05 -2.44 -7.81
C GLN A 303 -6.46 -1.14 -8.52
N GLN A 304 -6.36 -1.09 -9.85
CA GLN A 304 -6.79 0.07 -10.65
C GLN A 304 -8.30 0.29 -10.53
N ALA A 305 -9.11 -0.76 -10.61
CA ALA A 305 -10.55 -0.69 -10.40
C ALA A 305 -10.90 -0.12 -9.02
N ALA A 306 -10.17 -0.54 -7.97
CA ALA A 306 -10.34 -0.01 -6.62
C ALA A 306 -9.97 1.48 -6.53
N ASN A 307 -8.83 1.88 -7.11
CA ASN A 307 -8.40 3.28 -7.13
C ASN A 307 -9.41 4.18 -7.85
N GLU A 308 -9.97 3.73 -8.99
CA GLU A 308 -11.03 4.47 -9.72
C GLU A 308 -12.30 4.61 -8.87
N ALA A 309 -12.72 3.53 -8.19
CA ALA A 309 -13.87 3.56 -7.28
C ALA A 309 -13.67 4.57 -6.15
N PHE A 310 -12.46 4.61 -5.57
CA PHE A 310 -12.10 5.59 -4.54
C PHE A 310 -12.14 7.02 -5.08
N ALA A 311 -11.52 7.29 -6.22
CA ALA A 311 -11.49 8.63 -6.82
C ALA A 311 -12.90 9.18 -7.05
N VAL A 312 -13.82 8.35 -7.55
CA VAL A 312 -15.20 8.77 -7.87
C VAL A 312 -16.05 8.89 -6.60
N HIS A 313 -16.09 7.82 -5.78
CA HIS A 313 -17.02 7.76 -4.67
C HIS A 313 -16.60 8.67 -3.51
N MET A 314 -15.31 8.65 -3.12
CA MET A 314 -14.84 9.44 -1.99
C MET A 314 -14.88 10.94 -2.26
N THR A 315 -14.60 11.38 -3.50
CA THR A 315 -14.75 12.79 -3.89
C THR A 315 -16.19 13.26 -3.73
N ARG A 316 -17.15 12.43 -4.17
CA ARG A 316 -18.58 12.74 -4.02
C ARG A 316 -19.02 12.80 -2.56
N MET A 317 -18.56 11.83 -1.74
CA MET A 317 -18.95 11.74 -0.33
C MET A 317 -18.27 12.82 0.51
N GLN A 318 -17.02 13.16 0.21
CA GLN A 318 -16.33 14.28 0.85
C GLN A 318 -17.09 15.60 0.61
N LYS A 319 -17.49 15.85 -0.64
CA LYS A 319 -18.30 17.04 -0.97
C LYS A 319 -19.58 17.10 -0.14
N ARG A 320 -20.28 15.96 0.04
CA ARG A 320 -21.50 15.90 0.87
C ARG A 320 -21.21 16.20 2.34
N LEU A 321 -20.11 15.68 2.85
CA LEU A 321 -19.70 15.96 4.23
C LEU A 321 -19.34 17.44 4.41
N ASP A 322 -18.61 18.00 3.47
CA ASP A 322 -18.24 19.43 3.46
C ASP A 322 -19.49 20.34 3.41
N GLU A 323 -20.49 19.99 2.57
CA GLU A 323 -21.79 20.68 2.51
C GLU A 323 -22.50 20.63 3.88
N GLN A 324 -22.51 19.46 4.56
CA GLN A 324 -23.11 19.31 5.88
C GLN A 324 -22.43 20.20 6.93
N TYR A 325 -21.10 20.18 7.00
CA TYR A 325 -20.31 20.95 7.96
C TYR A 325 -20.14 22.42 7.56
N GLY A 326 -20.43 22.78 6.32
CA GLY A 326 -20.53 24.16 5.83
C GLY A 326 -21.78 24.91 6.31
N THR A 327 -22.80 24.21 6.84
CA THR A 327 -24.02 24.82 7.40
C THR A 327 -23.75 25.54 8.72
N SER A 328 -24.69 26.38 9.18
CA SER A 328 -24.56 27.09 10.46
C SER A 328 -24.49 26.11 11.65
N SER A 329 -25.26 25.03 11.62
CA SER A 329 -25.23 23.97 12.63
C SER A 329 -23.93 23.17 12.58
N GLY A 330 -23.46 22.82 11.39
CA GLY A 330 -22.19 22.10 11.20
C GLY A 330 -20.98 22.91 11.69
N ARG A 331 -20.90 24.20 11.34
CA ARG A 331 -19.87 25.11 11.87
C ARG A 331 -19.92 25.23 13.39
N ARG A 332 -21.11 25.23 13.99
CA ARG A 332 -21.28 25.27 15.45
C ARG A 332 -20.77 23.97 16.11
N ALA A 333 -20.98 22.83 15.49
CA ALA A 333 -20.43 21.54 15.98
C ALA A 333 -18.90 21.49 15.99
N LEU A 334 -18.24 22.27 15.11
CA LEU A 334 -16.78 22.35 15.01
C LEU A 334 -16.18 23.62 15.66
N LYS A 335 -16.97 24.40 16.42
CA LYS A 335 -16.53 25.72 16.94
C LYS A 335 -15.29 25.67 17.82
N ASP A 336 -15.15 24.59 18.60
CA ASP A 336 -14.04 24.40 19.54
C ASP A 336 -12.78 23.79 18.88
N ILE A 337 -12.84 23.52 17.55
CA ILE A 337 -11.73 22.94 16.79
C ILE A 337 -11.01 24.07 16.04
N PRO A 338 -9.70 24.24 16.22
CA PRO A 338 -8.89 25.20 15.45
C PRO A 338 -9.05 25.00 13.94
N ASP A 339 -9.11 26.09 13.17
CA ASP A 339 -9.31 26.05 11.71
C ASP A 339 -8.26 25.21 10.99
N SER A 340 -7.01 25.21 11.48
CA SER A 340 -5.92 24.39 10.97
C SER A 340 -6.18 22.87 11.07
N LEU A 341 -6.94 22.44 12.08
CA LEU A 341 -7.28 21.02 12.31
C LEU A 341 -8.63 20.63 11.69
N ARG A 342 -9.53 21.59 11.42
CA ARG A 342 -10.86 21.30 10.87
C ARG A 342 -10.80 20.49 9.59
N LYS A 343 -9.98 20.92 8.63
CA LYS A 343 -9.83 20.21 7.36
C LYS A 343 -9.36 18.77 7.56
N MET A 344 -8.39 18.53 8.43
CA MET A 344 -7.90 17.21 8.74
C MET A 344 -8.98 16.35 9.41
N MET A 345 -9.73 16.89 10.36
CA MET A 345 -10.77 16.18 11.10
C MET A 345 -12.01 15.88 10.26
N THR A 346 -12.38 16.78 9.33
CA THR A 346 -13.51 16.59 8.41
C THR A 346 -13.17 15.81 7.14
N THR A 347 -11.91 15.43 6.95
CA THR A 347 -11.51 14.59 5.81
C THR A 347 -11.90 13.14 6.07
N LEU A 348 -12.68 12.56 5.14
CA LEU A 348 -13.01 11.14 5.17
C LEU A 348 -11.76 10.29 4.96
N GLN A 349 -11.70 9.21 5.69
CA GLN A 349 -10.68 8.16 5.60
C GLN A 349 -11.35 6.90 5.08
N ALA A 350 -10.71 6.22 4.17
CA ALA A 350 -11.23 4.98 3.61
C ALA A 350 -10.10 3.97 3.37
N GLY A 351 -10.43 2.69 3.47
CA GLY A 351 -9.56 1.59 3.08
C GLY A 351 -10.34 0.50 2.37
N LEU A 352 -9.68 -0.20 1.45
CA LEU A 352 -10.21 -1.40 0.77
C LEU A 352 -9.09 -2.42 0.62
N LEU A 353 -9.37 -3.64 1.03
CA LEU A 353 -8.51 -4.80 0.88
C LEU A 353 -9.25 -5.89 0.12
N ALA A 354 -8.56 -6.53 -0.82
CA ALA A 354 -9.01 -7.77 -1.45
C ALA A 354 -7.93 -8.84 -1.31
N LEU A 355 -8.34 -10.07 -1.00
CA LEU A 355 -7.44 -11.24 -0.89
C LEU A 355 -8.10 -12.52 -1.42
N ASP A 356 -7.27 -13.47 -1.80
CA ASP A 356 -7.68 -14.84 -2.09
C ASP A 356 -7.93 -15.59 -0.77
N PRO A 357 -9.14 -16.07 -0.50
CA PRO A 357 -9.45 -16.77 0.74
C PRO A 357 -8.76 -18.13 0.89
N SER A 358 -8.30 -18.74 -0.17
CA SER A 358 -7.66 -20.06 -0.13
C SER A 358 -6.19 -19.98 0.26
N THR A 359 -5.50 -18.93 -0.16
CA THR A 359 -4.04 -18.77 0.02
C THR A 359 -3.65 -17.63 0.95
N GLY A 360 -4.52 -16.63 1.15
CA GLY A 360 -4.19 -15.39 1.85
C GLY A 360 -3.41 -14.38 0.98
N ALA A 361 -3.28 -14.66 -0.33
CA ALA A 361 -2.63 -13.74 -1.28
C ALA A 361 -3.36 -12.41 -1.37
N VAL A 362 -2.68 -11.30 -1.11
CA VAL A 362 -3.27 -9.96 -1.17
C VAL A 362 -3.34 -9.50 -2.62
N MET A 363 -4.56 -9.35 -3.14
CA MET A 363 -4.83 -9.02 -4.55
C MET A 363 -5.02 -7.52 -4.79
N ALA A 364 -5.54 -6.75 -3.81
CA ALA A 364 -5.63 -5.30 -3.88
C ALA A 364 -5.50 -4.67 -2.49
N TRP A 365 -4.87 -3.47 -2.42
CA TRP A 365 -4.61 -2.75 -1.18
C TRP A 365 -4.71 -1.25 -1.40
N VAL A 366 -5.82 -0.64 -0.98
CA VAL A 366 -6.01 0.80 -0.98
C VAL A 366 -6.05 1.28 0.47
N GLY A 367 -4.89 1.72 0.98
CA GLY A 367 -4.72 2.09 2.39
C GLY A 367 -5.20 3.51 2.74
N GLY A 368 -5.67 4.27 1.74
CA GLY A 368 -6.16 5.64 1.92
C GLY A 368 -6.43 6.34 0.59
N ILE A 369 -6.88 7.59 0.65
CA ILE A 369 -7.21 8.37 -0.56
C ILE A 369 -5.94 8.89 -1.23
N ASP A 370 -4.96 9.34 -0.44
CA ASP A 370 -3.70 9.88 -0.93
C ASP A 370 -2.59 9.63 0.10
N HIS A 371 -1.66 8.76 -0.23
CA HIS A 371 -0.54 8.37 0.65
C HIS A 371 0.36 9.54 1.05
N ARG A 372 0.49 10.58 0.20
CA ARG A 372 1.36 11.72 0.48
C ARG A 372 0.81 12.64 1.57
N SER A 373 -0.51 12.82 1.58
CA SER A 373 -1.19 13.64 2.58
C SER A 373 -1.66 12.83 3.78
N GLN A 374 -1.85 11.53 3.64
CA GLN A 374 -2.38 10.60 4.63
C GLN A 374 -1.53 9.32 4.69
N PRO A 375 -0.33 9.37 5.28
CA PRO A 375 0.57 8.20 5.31
C PRO A 375 0.08 7.07 6.21
N TYR A 376 -0.94 7.31 7.05
CA TYR A 376 -1.51 6.32 7.95
C TYR A 376 -2.40 5.33 7.19
N ASP A 377 -1.98 4.07 7.15
CA ASP A 377 -2.64 3.01 6.41
C ASP A 377 -3.96 2.58 7.08
N GLN A 378 -5.09 2.86 6.43
CA GLN A 378 -6.42 2.54 6.95
C GLN A 378 -6.73 1.04 6.97
N ILE A 379 -6.01 0.23 6.20
CA ILE A 379 -6.16 -1.24 6.23
C ILE A 379 -5.74 -1.82 7.59
N LEU A 380 -4.77 -1.20 8.24
CA LEU A 380 -4.23 -1.64 9.53
C LEU A 380 -4.84 -0.90 10.72
N ALA A 381 -5.59 0.17 10.46
CA ALA A 381 -6.26 0.94 11.49
C ALA A 381 -7.40 0.14 12.12
N ARG A 382 -7.34 -0.10 13.43
CA ARG A 382 -8.45 -0.71 14.15
C ARG A 382 -9.57 0.30 14.36
N ARG A 383 -10.79 -0.14 14.09
CA ARG A 383 -12.03 0.62 14.24
C ARG A 383 -13.15 -0.28 14.72
N GLN A 384 -14.17 0.33 15.31
CA GLN A 384 -15.33 -0.37 15.78
C GLN A 384 -16.06 -1.07 14.62
N LEU A 385 -16.31 -2.38 14.75
CA LEU A 385 -16.83 -3.23 13.67
C LEU A 385 -18.31 -3.06 13.40
N ALA A 386 -19.07 -2.64 14.39
CA ALA A 386 -20.52 -2.61 14.29
C ALA A 386 -21.09 -3.99 13.85
N SER A 387 -22.09 -4.02 12.98
CA SER A 387 -22.72 -5.26 12.55
C SER A 387 -21.86 -6.22 11.73
N VAL A 388 -20.62 -5.84 11.35
CA VAL A 388 -19.65 -6.77 10.73
C VAL A 388 -19.11 -7.77 11.78
N PHE A 389 -19.25 -7.48 13.05
CA PHE A 389 -18.94 -8.41 14.13
C PHE A 389 -19.98 -9.55 14.28
N LYS A 390 -21.25 -9.31 13.91
CA LYS A 390 -22.34 -10.29 14.11
C LYS A 390 -22.04 -11.70 13.56
N PRO A 391 -21.45 -11.86 12.35
CA PRO A 391 -21.09 -13.19 11.85
C PRO A 391 -20.22 -14.02 12.79
N VAL A 392 -19.40 -13.40 13.66
CA VAL A 392 -18.63 -14.13 14.68
C VAL A 392 -19.55 -14.76 15.73
N ILE A 393 -20.56 -14.01 16.19
CA ILE A 393 -21.56 -14.51 17.16
C ILE A 393 -22.35 -15.67 16.54
N PHE A 394 -22.79 -15.50 15.29
CA PHE A 394 -23.57 -16.54 14.58
C PHE A 394 -22.73 -17.77 14.26
N ALA A 395 -21.46 -17.60 13.92
CA ALA A 395 -20.51 -18.71 13.74
C ALA A 395 -20.31 -19.49 15.05
N ALA A 396 -20.14 -18.79 16.18
CA ALA A 396 -20.04 -19.41 17.49
C ALA A 396 -21.33 -20.23 17.84
N ALA A 397 -22.49 -19.72 17.45
CA ALA A 397 -23.75 -20.43 17.65
C ALA A 397 -23.87 -21.70 16.80
N LEU A 398 -23.45 -21.65 15.53
CA LEU A 398 -23.46 -22.83 14.66
C LEU A 398 -22.42 -23.88 15.12
N GLU A 399 -21.26 -23.46 15.60
CA GLU A 399 -20.26 -24.34 16.22
C GLU A 399 -20.76 -24.98 17.51
N ASP A 400 -21.66 -24.31 18.23
CA ASP A 400 -22.38 -24.84 19.41
C ASP A 400 -23.57 -25.75 19.04
N GLY A 401 -23.74 -26.08 17.74
CA GLY A 401 -24.80 -26.97 17.25
C GLY A 401 -26.16 -26.33 17.03
N MET A 402 -26.26 -25.00 17.04
CA MET A 402 -27.56 -24.35 16.75
C MET A 402 -27.87 -24.42 15.25
N GLU A 403 -29.16 -24.62 14.95
CA GLU A 403 -29.68 -24.72 13.60
C GLU A 403 -30.07 -23.33 13.04
N PRO A 404 -29.94 -23.09 11.70
CA PRO A 404 -30.30 -21.82 11.07
C PRO A 404 -31.77 -21.39 11.30
N CYS A 405 -32.67 -22.32 11.48
CA CYS A 405 -34.09 -22.06 11.74
C CYS A 405 -34.45 -21.94 13.24
N ARG A 406 -33.46 -21.87 14.14
CA ARG A 406 -33.72 -21.53 15.55
C ARG A 406 -34.28 -20.12 15.63
N TYR A 407 -35.46 -19.97 16.26
CA TYR A 407 -36.09 -18.66 16.42
C TYR A 407 -35.58 -17.93 17.66
N LEU A 408 -35.28 -16.67 17.49
CA LEU A 408 -34.79 -15.73 18.50
C LEU A 408 -35.85 -14.67 18.77
N GLU A 409 -35.98 -14.30 20.02
CA GLU A 409 -36.95 -13.27 20.49
C GLU A 409 -36.51 -11.89 19.95
N ASN A 410 -37.51 -11.07 19.58
CA ASN A 410 -37.33 -9.68 19.18
C ASN A 410 -38.00 -8.68 20.12
N ASP A 411 -38.23 -9.11 21.38
CA ASP A 411 -38.88 -8.29 22.38
C ASP A 411 -37.91 -7.28 23.00
N SER A 412 -38.42 -6.11 23.37
CA SER A 412 -37.66 -5.09 24.08
C SER A 412 -37.14 -5.64 25.42
N VAL A 413 -35.84 -5.50 25.63
CA VAL A 413 -35.16 -5.92 26.86
C VAL A 413 -34.46 -4.71 27.47
N THR A 414 -34.67 -4.47 28.78
CA THR A 414 -33.93 -3.44 29.52
C THR A 414 -33.08 -4.09 30.59
N LEU A 415 -31.80 -3.76 30.64
CA LEU A 415 -30.84 -4.30 31.60
C LEU A 415 -30.56 -3.27 32.69
N SER A 416 -31.17 -3.42 33.86
CA SER A 416 -31.02 -2.54 35.04
C SER A 416 -29.57 -2.47 35.52
N ASP A 417 -28.87 -3.60 35.51
CA ASP A 417 -27.45 -3.70 35.95
C ASP A 417 -26.48 -2.91 35.04
N PHE A 418 -26.94 -2.49 33.86
CA PHE A 418 -26.16 -1.72 32.88
C PHE A 418 -26.77 -0.34 32.63
N ARG A 419 -27.27 0.35 33.68
CA ARG A 419 -27.86 1.70 33.62
C ARG A 419 -29.07 1.75 32.70
N ASP A 420 -29.96 0.79 32.82
CA ASP A 420 -31.15 0.65 32.00
C ASP A 420 -30.89 0.59 30.50
N TRP A 421 -29.70 0.04 30.10
CA TRP A 421 -29.36 -0.13 28.71
C TRP A 421 -30.32 -1.11 28.01
N SER A 422 -30.71 -0.75 26.78
CA SER A 422 -31.63 -1.53 25.95
C SER A 422 -31.12 -1.59 24.51
N PRO A 423 -31.05 -2.77 23.88
CA PRO A 423 -30.76 -2.86 22.46
C PRO A 423 -31.96 -2.40 21.63
N GLU A 424 -31.70 -1.62 20.57
CA GLU A 424 -32.73 -1.20 19.64
C GLU A 424 -32.41 -1.72 18.22
N ASN A 425 -33.43 -2.14 17.47
CA ASN A 425 -33.30 -2.43 16.06
C ASN A 425 -33.24 -1.14 15.26
N TYR A 426 -32.49 -1.17 14.16
CA TYR A 426 -32.32 -0.02 13.27
C TYR A 426 -33.63 0.56 12.73
N ASN A 427 -34.63 -0.32 12.50
CA ASN A 427 -35.96 0.05 12.01
C ASN A 427 -36.98 0.28 13.17
N HIS A 428 -36.52 0.34 14.42
CA HIS A 428 -37.33 0.49 15.61
C HIS A 428 -38.47 -0.54 15.74
N SER A 429 -38.36 -1.73 15.09
CA SER A 429 -39.34 -2.80 15.20
C SER A 429 -39.10 -3.64 16.44
N PHE A 430 -40.19 -4.03 17.07
CA PHE A 430 -40.22 -4.91 18.25
C PHE A 430 -41.28 -5.99 18.05
N GLY A 431 -41.17 -7.06 18.81
CA GLY A 431 -42.12 -8.17 18.83
C GLY A 431 -41.85 -9.20 17.74
N GLY A 432 -42.43 -10.37 17.94
CA GLY A 432 -42.25 -11.53 17.08
C GLY A 432 -40.90 -12.22 17.25
N LYS A 433 -40.61 -13.15 16.35
CA LYS A 433 -39.37 -13.93 16.38
C LYS A 433 -38.76 -13.97 14.99
N TYR A 434 -37.44 -14.02 14.97
CA TYR A 434 -36.64 -14.18 13.75
C TYR A 434 -35.87 -15.49 13.82
N SER A 435 -35.89 -16.26 12.72
CA SER A 435 -34.92 -17.35 12.59
C SER A 435 -33.49 -16.82 12.66
N LEU A 436 -32.53 -17.67 13.06
CA LEU A 436 -31.11 -17.33 13.09
C LEU A 436 -30.68 -16.76 11.73
N ALA A 437 -31.03 -17.45 10.64
CA ALA A 437 -30.72 -16.99 9.26
C ALA A 437 -31.39 -15.63 8.92
N GLY A 438 -32.66 -15.44 9.31
CA GLY A 438 -33.38 -14.18 9.08
C GLY A 438 -32.83 -13.01 9.89
N ALA A 439 -32.46 -13.24 11.16
CA ALA A 439 -31.86 -12.23 12.03
C ALA A 439 -30.51 -11.73 11.50
N LEU A 440 -29.66 -12.62 10.99
CA LEU A 440 -28.39 -12.24 10.38
C LEU A 440 -28.61 -11.48 9.07
N ALA A 441 -29.49 -11.97 8.19
CA ALA A 441 -29.78 -11.36 6.89
C ALA A 441 -30.30 -9.92 7.03
N GLN A 442 -31.24 -9.70 7.94
CA GLN A 442 -31.82 -8.38 8.22
C GLN A 442 -30.97 -7.54 9.19
N SER A 443 -29.87 -8.10 9.71
CA SER A 443 -28.99 -7.42 10.66
C SER A 443 -29.69 -6.97 11.96
N MET A 444 -30.65 -7.75 12.44
CA MET A 444 -31.44 -7.43 13.63
C MET A 444 -30.56 -7.35 14.89
N ASN A 445 -30.77 -6.32 15.71
CA ASN A 445 -29.97 -6.10 16.91
C ASN A 445 -30.50 -6.93 18.12
N ILE A 446 -31.79 -6.87 18.37
CA ILE A 446 -32.40 -7.55 19.52
C ILE A 446 -32.25 -9.07 19.41
N PRO A 447 -32.59 -9.74 18.28
CA PRO A 447 -32.32 -11.16 18.12
C PRO A 447 -30.84 -11.54 18.24
N THR A 448 -29.92 -10.70 17.74
CA THR A 448 -28.45 -10.94 17.91
C THR A 448 -28.05 -10.84 19.39
N PHE A 449 -28.58 -9.86 20.11
CA PHE A 449 -28.36 -9.76 21.55
C PHE A 449 -28.91 -10.99 22.30
N SER A 450 -30.13 -11.43 22.00
CA SER A 450 -30.70 -12.63 22.55
C SER A 450 -29.84 -13.87 22.30
N LEU A 451 -29.30 -13.99 21.08
CA LEU A 451 -28.35 -15.05 20.71
C LEU A 451 -27.05 -14.97 21.54
N PHE A 452 -26.46 -13.78 21.66
CA PHE A 452 -25.23 -13.57 22.44
C PHE A 452 -25.41 -13.95 23.91
N MET A 453 -26.54 -13.58 24.50
CA MET A 453 -26.87 -13.97 25.87
C MET A 453 -27.09 -15.48 26.03
N LEU A 454 -27.61 -16.14 24.99
CA LEU A 454 -27.88 -17.58 24.99
C LEU A 454 -26.59 -18.41 24.91
N ILE A 455 -25.66 -18.04 24.02
CA ILE A 455 -24.40 -18.78 23.82
C ILE A 455 -23.29 -18.38 24.81
N GLY A 456 -23.35 -17.17 25.36
CA GLY A 456 -22.38 -16.63 26.32
C GLY A 456 -21.12 -16.03 25.69
N PHE A 457 -20.49 -15.18 26.48
CA PHE A 457 -19.29 -14.45 26.08
C PHE A 457 -18.11 -15.37 25.71
N ASP A 458 -17.86 -16.42 26.51
CA ASP A 458 -16.65 -17.26 26.37
C ASP A 458 -16.58 -17.96 25.00
N LYS A 459 -17.72 -18.48 24.51
CA LYS A 459 -17.78 -19.12 23.19
C LYS A 459 -17.57 -18.12 22.05
N VAL A 460 -18.08 -16.90 22.19
CA VAL A 460 -17.86 -15.83 21.21
C VAL A 460 -16.40 -15.38 21.23
N GLU A 461 -15.76 -15.26 22.39
CA GLU A 461 -14.36 -14.92 22.52
C GLU A 461 -13.45 -16.03 21.95
N GLU A 462 -13.78 -17.30 22.19
CA GLU A 462 -13.07 -18.44 21.61
C GLU A 462 -13.15 -18.42 20.09
N GLN A 463 -14.35 -18.24 19.52
CA GLN A 463 -14.56 -18.16 18.09
C GLN A 463 -13.83 -16.96 17.45
N TRP A 464 -13.85 -15.80 18.12
CA TRP A 464 -13.11 -14.62 17.73
C TRP A 464 -11.61 -14.89 17.58
N LYS A 465 -11.01 -15.57 18.57
CA LYS A 465 -9.60 -15.96 18.57
C LYS A 465 -9.28 -16.99 17.47
N LYS A 466 -10.13 -18.00 17.29
CA LYS A 466 -9.98 -19.03 16.24
C LYS A 466 -9.99 -18.42 14.84
N MET A 467 -10.77 -17.37 14.61
CA MET A 467 -10.81 -16.63 13.35
C MET A 467 -9.63 -15.67 13.15
N GLY A 468 -8.65 -15.65 14.06
CA GLY A 468 -7.41 -14.87 13.92
C GLY A 468 -7.50 -13.42 14.38
N PHE A 469 -8.59 -13.00 15.02
CA PHE A 469 -8.69 -11.66 15.59
C PHE A 469 -7.87 -11.54 16.87
N THR A 470 -7.18 -10.42 17.01
CA THR A 470 -6.22 -10.23 18.12
C THR A 470 -6.65 -9.17 19.15
N PHE A 471 -7.70 -8.40 18.87
CA PHE A 471 -8.24 -7.43 19.83
C PHE A 471 -8.89 -8.14 21.00
N ARG A 472 -8.64 -7.66 22.22
CA ARG A 472 -9.24 -8.22 23.44
C ARG A 472 -10.70 -7.80 23.54
N LEU A 473 -11.61 -8.75 23.55
CA LEU A 473 -13.03 -8.47 23.76
C LEU A 473 -13.31 -8.07 25.23
N VAL A 474 -14.29 -7.22 25.41
CA VAL A 474 -14.79 -6.83 26.72
C VAL A 474 -16.19 -7.42 26.90
N ASN A 475 -16.40 -8.17 27.98
CA ASN A 475 -17.69 -8.79 28.28
C ASN A 475 -18.70 -7.72 28.69
N THR A 476 -19.40 -7.18 27.72
CA THR A 476 -20.51 -6.23 27.91
C THR A 476 -21.68 -6.57 26.99
N PRO A 477 -22.94 -6.25 27.36
CA PRO A 477 -24.08 -6.44 26.47
C PRO A 477 -23.96 -5.75 25.12
N ALA A 478 -23.27 -4.58 25.08
CA ALA A 478 -23.00 -3.81 23.87
C ALA A 478 -22.10 -4.54 22.88
N LEU A 479 -21.36 -5.57 23.30
CA LEU A 479 -20.55 -6.39 22.40
C LEU A 479 -21.38 -7.01 21.27
N ALA A 480 -22.60 -7.43 21.57
CA ALA A 480 -23.53 -7.95 20.55
C ALA A 480 -23.86 -6.92 19.45
N MET A 481 -23.68 -5.63 19.72
CA MET A 481 -23.85 -4.54 18.75
C MET A 481 -22.57 -4.25 17.96
N GLY A 482 -21.48 -4.99 18.24
CA GLY A 482 -20.20 -4.86 17.53
C GLY A 482 -19.33 -3.72 18.04
N THR A 483 -19.23 -3.56 19.37
CA THR A 483 -18.26 -2.64 19.98
C THR A 483 -16.82 -3.14 19.93
N ALA A 484 -16.61 -4.38 19.48
CA ALA A 484 -15.28 -4.90 19.17
C ALA A 484 -14.58 -4.07 18.09
N GLU A 485 -13.25 -3.98 18.18
CA GLU A 485 -12.42 -3.28 17.19
C GLU A 485 -11.57 -4.27 16.42
N ALA A 486 -11.47 -4.07 15.11
CA ALA A 486 -10.50 -4.78 14.26
C ALA A 486 -10.09 -3.90 13.08
N SER A 487 -9.02 -4.29 12.44
CA SER A 487 -8.53 -3.71 11.19
C SER A 487 -9.25 -4.35 9.98
N ILE A 488 -9.21 -3.67 8.81
CA ILE A 488 -9.73 -4.24 7.56
C ILE A 488 -9.04 -5.58 7.25
N LEU A 489 -7.74 -5.67 7.52
CA LEU A 489 -6.97 -6.90 7.33
C LEU A 489 -7.49 -8.04 8.23
N GLU A 490 -7.67 -7.79 9.53
CA GLU A 490 -8.21 -8.80 10.46
C GLU A 490 -9.61 -9.27 10.05
N VAL A 491 -10.48 -8.35 9.59
CA VAL A 491 -11.82 -8.70 9.08
C VAL A 491 -11.71 -9.56 7.82
N ALA A 492 -10.85 -9.20 6.87
CA ALA A 492 -10.69 -9.97 5.63
C ALA A 492 -10.18 -11.40 5.91
N LEU A 493 -9.20 -11.55 6.80
CA LEU A 493 -8.68 -12.86 7.21
C LEU A 493 -9.73 -13.69 7.95
N GLY A 494 -10.48 -13.08 8.87
CA GLY A 494 -11.56 -13.76 9.56
C GLY A 494 -12.68 -14.22 8.62
N TYR A 495 -13.05 -13.38 7.64
CA TYR A 495 -14.08 -13.72 6.65
C TYR A 495 -13.60 -14.75 5.62
N ALA A 496 -12.28 -14.90 5.41
CA ALA A 496 -11.74 -15.95 4.57
C ALA A 496 -12.17 -17.35 5.06
N SER A 497 -12.30 -17.56 6.37
CA SER A 497 -12.78 -18.82 6.93
C SER A 497 -14.24 -19.17 6.53
N PHE A 498 -15.07 -18.19 6.19
CA PHE A 498 -16.40 -18.44 5.64
C PHE A 498 -16.39 -18.83 4.16
N ALA A 499 -15.31 -18.49 3.45
CA ALA A 499 -15.18 -18.68 2.00
C ALA A 499 -14.43 -19.97 1.62
N ASN A 500 -13.58 -20.49 2.51
CA ASN A 500 -12.61 -21.58 2.22
C ASN A 500 -12.86 -22.88 3.01
N GLY A 501 -14.08 -23.10 3.49
CA GLY A 501 -14.41 -24.31 4.24
C GLY A 501 -13.96 -24.28 5.71
N GLY A 502 -13.72 -23.11 6.28
CA GLY A 502 -13.44 -22.91 7.71
C GLY A 502 -11.97 -22.81 8.09
N MET A 503 -11.07 -22.72 7.14
CA MET A 503 -9.62 -22.66 7.39
C MET A 503 -9.13 -21.22 7.66
N THR A 504 -8.09 -21.09 8.47
CA THR A 504 -7.39 -19.82 8.65
C THR A 504 -6.37 -19.61 7.53
N VAL A 505 -6.06 -18.37 7.18
CA VAL A 505 -5.03 -18.03 6.19
C VAL A 505 -4.13 -16.91 6.70
N ASN A 506 -2.87 -16.90 6.25
CA ASN A 506 -1.91 -15.85 6.54
C ASN A 506 -1.74 -14.93 5.33
N PRO A 507 -1.75 -13.61 5.53
CA PRO A 507 -1.59 -12.68 4.44
C PRO A 507 -0.15 -12.70 3.92
N HIS A 508 0.01 -12.69 2.59
CA HIS A 508 1.31 -12.54 1.95
C HIS A 508 1.21 -11.64 0.72
N PHE A 509 2.35 -11.02 0.38
CA PHE A 509 2.43 -9.97 -0.63
C PHE A 509 3.34 -10.34 -1.79
N ILE A 510 4.24 -11.31 -1.62
CA ILE A 510 5.28 -11.68 -2.59
C ILE A 510 5.06 -13.11 -3.05
N LYS A 511 5.07 -13.31 -4.39
CA LYS A 511 5.07 -14.63 -5.03
C LYS A 511 6.50 -15.18 -5.16
N SER A 512 7.44 -14.33 -5.63
CA SER A 512 8.84 -14.73 -5.82
C SER A 512 9.79 -13.54 -5.81
N ILE A 513 11.05 -13.82 -5.50
CA ILE A 513 12.17 -12.90 -5.63
C ILE A 513 13.23 -13.55 -6.52
N ALA A 514 13.66 -12.88 -7.57
CA ALA A 514 14.75 -13.30 -8.46
C ALA A 514 15.88 -12.25 -8.46
N ASP A 515 17.08 -12.68 -8.84
CA ASP A 515 18.20 -11.79 -9.08
C ASP A 515 18.04 -11.01 -10.40
N SER A 516 18.95 -10.07 -10.68
CA SER A 516 18.95 -9.26 -11.90
C SER A 516 19.10 -10.07 -13.20
N ARG A 517 19.43 -11.37 -13.12
CA ARG A 517 19.55 -12.31 -14.26
C ARG A 517 18.33 -13.18 -14.42
N GLY A 518 17.34 -13.04 -13.54
CA GLY A 518 16.12 -13.85 -13.54
C GLY A 518 16.25 -15.19 -12.79
N ASN A 519 17.36 -15.45 -12.08
CA ASN A 519 17.48 -16.65 -11.27
C ASN A 519 16.65 -16.50 -10.00
N THR A 520 15.75 -17.44 -9.75
CA THR A 520 14.90 -17.45 -8.53
C THR A 520 15.77 -17.59 -7.28
N LEU A 521 15.66 -16.63 -6.38
CA LEU A 521 16.30 -16.65 -5.06
C LEU A 521 15.38 -17.24 -4.00
N TRP A 522 14.10 -16.92 -4.11
CA TRP A 522 13.04 -17.36 -3.20
C TRP A 522 11.70 -17.41 -3.95
N GLN A 523 10.91 -18.38 -3.62
CA GLN A 523 9.54 -18.56 -4.10
C GLN A 523 8.64 -18.91 -2.92
N ASN A 524 7.46 -18.31 -2.87
CA ASN A 524 6.49 -18.66 -1.86
C ASN A 524 5.96 -20.06 -2.14
N GLU A 525 6.27 -20.98 -1.24
CA GLU A 525 5.63 -22.29 -1.19
C GLU A 525 4.38 -22.10 -0.32
N PHE A 526 3.21 -22.01 -0.95
CA PHE A 526 1.94 -21.83 -0.25
C PHE A 526 1.76 -22.98 0.75
N ALA A 527 2.04 -22.72 2.02
CA ALA A 527 1.71 -23.65 3.07
C ALA A 527 0.17 -23.77 3.11
N GLN A 528 -0.33 -25.01 3.02
CA GLN A 528 -1.75 -25.29 3.27
C GLN A 528 -2.09 -24.76 4.65
N PRO A 529 -3.25 -24.11 4.82
CA PRO A 529 -3.68 -23.64 6.15
C PRO A 529 -3.74 -24.85 7.10
N GLU A 530 -3.05 -24.73 8.24
CA GLU A 530 -2.93 -25.83 9.20
C GLU A 530 -4.04 -25.81 10.25
N GLU A 531 -4.63 -24.65 10.51
CA GLU A 531 -5.61 -24.45 11.57
C GLU A 531 -7.01 -24.22 11.02
N ARG A 532 -7.98 -24.79 11.69
CA ARG A 532 -9.40 -24.67 11.36
C ARG A 532 -10.09 -23.72 12.36
N ALA A 533 -10.64 -22.62 11.86
CA ALA A 533 -11.42 -21.67 12.64
C ALA A 533 -12.88 -22.13 12.81
N LEU A 534 -13.42 -22.83 11.82
CA LEU A 534 -14.81 -23.29 11.74
C LEU A 534 -14.86 -24.72 11.19
N SER A 535 -15.86 -25.48 11.59
CA SER A 535 -16.23 -26.70 10.90
C SER A 535 -16.67 -26.38 9.46
N GLU A 536 -16.48 -27.32 8.54
CA GLU A 536 -16.92 -27.17 7.15
C GLU A 536 -18.44 -26.91 7.09
N ARG A 537 -19.22 -27.62 7.92
CA ARG A 537 -20.67 -27.41 8.07
C ARG A 537 -21.00 -25.97 8.41
N SER A 538 -20.37 -25.40 9.44
CA SER A 538 -20.62 -24.03 9.86
C SER A 538 -20.17 -23.01 8.81
N SER A 539 -19.06 -23.25 8.11
CA SER A 539 -18.61 -22.40 7.01
C SER A 539 -19.63 -22.36 5.86
N LEU A 540 -20.14 -23.52 5.44
CA LEU A 540 -21.17 -23.63 4.40
C LEU A 540 -22.46 -22.90 4.81
N LEU A 541 -22.94 -23.11 6.04
CA LEU A 541 -24.14 -22.46 6.57
C LEU A 541 -23.95 -20.95 6.67
N MET A 542 -22.80 -20.48 7.18
CA MET A 542 -22.47 -19.04 7.23
C MET A 542 -22.43 -18.42 5.82
N GLY A 543 -21.84 -19.11 4.86
CA GLY A 543 -21.84 -18.69 3.46
C GLY A 543 -23.26 -18.50 2.93
N ALA A 544 -24.15 -19.48 3.13
CA ALA A 544 -25.53 -19.41 2.69
C ALA A 544 -26.35 -18.31 3.39
N MET A 545 -26.19 -18.17 4.70
CA MET A 545 -26.86 -17.12 5.49
C MET A 545 -26.40 -15.71 5.09
N LEU A 546 -25.10 -15.54 4.78
CA LEU A 546 -24.55 -14.26 4.33
C LEU A 546 -24.85 -13.97 2.86
N GLN A 547 -25.08 -14.99 2.01
CA GLN A 547 -25.68 -14.82 0.67
C GLN A 547 -27.11 -14.29 0.79
N LYS A 548 -27.89 -14.78 1.74
CA LYS A 548 -29.25 -14.25 2.01
C LYS A 548 -29.19 -12.77 2.40
N ALA A 549 -28.20 -12.35 3.20
CA ALA A 549 -28.01 -10.94 3.55
C ALA A 549 -27.68 -10.03 2.33
N ILE A 550 -27.04 -10.58 1.31
CA ILE A 550 -26.80 -9.89 0.03
C ILE A 550 -28.01 -9.91 -0.88
N ARG A 551 -28.79 -10.99 -0.91
CA ARG A 551 -29.98 -11.07 -1.77
C ARG A 551 -31.16 -10.25 -1.26
N GLU A 552 -31.45 -10.33 0.03
CA GLU A 552 -32.71 -9.87 0.64
C GLU A 552 -32.50 -8.83 1.76
N GLY A 553 -31.25 -8.67 2.21
CA GLY A 553 -30.90 -7.84 3.38
C GLY A 553 -30.22 -6.54 3.03
N THR A 554 -29.41 -6.06 3.97
CA THR A 554 -28.76 -4.74 3.93
C THR A 554 -27.69 -4.59 2.84
N GLY A 555 -27.24 -5.70 2.22
CA GLY A 555 -26.28 -5.74 1.14
C GLY A 555 -26.88 -5.76 -0.29
N ALA A 556 -28.21 -5.82 -0.41
CA ALA A 556 -28.88 -6.07 -1.69
C ALA A 556 -28.54 -5.05 -2.81
N SER A 557 -28.18 -3.81 -2.46
CA SER A 557 -27.80 -2.77 -3.40
C SER A 557 -26.59 -3.12 -4.25
N VAL A 558 -25.72 -4.05 -3.84
CA VAL A 558 -24.58 -4.50 -4.65
C VAL A 558 -25.05 -5.07 -6.00
N HIS A 559 -26.12 -5.83 -6.00
CA HIS A 559 -26.73 -6.37 -7.22
C HIS A 559 -27.79 -5.45 -7.82
N THR A 560 -28.71 -4.95 -6.99
CA THR A 560 -29.89 -4.23 -7.48
C THR A 560 -29.60 -2.81 -7.96
N VAL A 561 -28.63 -2.13 -7.38
CA VAL A 561 -28.25 -0.75 -7.73
C VAL A 561 -26.99 -0.70 -8.59
N TYR A 562 -25.94 -1.46 -8.19
CA TYR A 562 -24.67 -1.43 -8.89
C TYR A 562 -24.55 -2.47 -10.01
N GLY A 563 -25.45 -3.46 -10.05
CA GLY A 563 -25.52 -4.45 -11.11
C GLY A 563 -24.30 -5.38 -11.16
N VAL A 564 -23.67 -5.64 -10.02
CA VAL A 564 -22.58 -6.64 -9.90
C VAL A 564 -23.19 -8.02 -10.14
N ARG A 565 -22.53 -8.84 -10.95
CA ARG A 565 -23.00 -10.20 -11.30
C ARG A 565 -22.25 -11.31 -10.60
N ILE A 566 -21.10 -11.00 -10.02
CA ILE A 566 -20.30 -11.94 -9.21
C ILE A 566 -21.15 -12.41 -8.03
N PRO A 567 -21.27 -13.74 -7.78
CA PRO A 567 -21.95 -14.26 -6.61
C PRO A 567 -21.23 -13.81 -5.34
N LEU A 568 -21.98 -13.26 -4.39
CA LEU A 568 -21.43 -12.73 -3.15
C LEU A 568 -22.24 -13.15 -1.92
N ALA A 569 -21.52 -13.40 -0.85
CA ALA A 569 -22.00 -13.38 0.52
C ALA A 569 -21.40 -12.16 1.23
N GLY A 570 -22.04 -11.61 2.25
CA GLY A 570 -21.44 -10.47 2.93
C GLY A 570 -22.30 -9.80 3.98
N LYS A 571 -21.71 -8.79 4.61
CA LYS A 571 -22.34 -8.06 5.72
C LYS A 571 -21.96 -6.59 5.68
N THR A 572 -22.96 -5.72 5.85
CA THR A 572 -22.78 -4.30 6.11
C THR A 572 -22.61 -4.05 7.61
N GLY A 573 -21.86 -3.02 7.95
CA GLY A 573 -21.73 -2.50 9.31
C GLY A 573 -21.94 -0.99 9.34
N THR A 574 -22.62 -0.52 10.35
CA THR A 574 -22.83 0.91 10.62
C THR A 574 -22.70 1.10 12.13
N SER A 575 -21.68 1.85 12.56
CA SER A 575 -21.51 2.16 13.98
C SER A 575 -22.51 3.21 14.45
N GLN A 576 -22.62 3.38 15.77
CA GLN A 576 -23.44 4.43 16.32
C GLN A 576 -23.05 5.80 15.76
N ASN A 577 -24.05 6.64 15.53
CA ASN A 577 -23.92 7.98 14.95
C ASN A 577 -23.27 7.99 13.56
N TYR A 578 -23.22 6.85 12.86
CA TYR A 578 -22.60 6.75 11.51
C TYR A 578 -21.12 7.13 11.47
N ALA A 579 -20.37 6.90 12.57
CA ALA A 579 -18.97 7.26 12.65
C ALA A 579 -18.08 6.36 11.76
N ASP A 580 -18.41 5.07 11.70
CA ASP A 580 -17.74 4.07 10.85
C ASP A 580 -18.77 3.29 10.03
N ALA A 581 -18.51 3.21 8.74
CA ALA A 581 -19.27 2.43 7.77
C ALA A 581 -18.38 1.30 7.23
N TRP A 582 -18.90 0.07 7.24
CA TRP A 582 -18.22 -1.13 6.81
C TRP A 582 -19.00 -1.91 5.77
N PHE A 583 -18.28 -2.57 4.87
CA PHE A 583 -18.83 -3.63 4.04
C PHE A 583 -17.77 -4.71 3.83
N ALA A 584 -18.10 -5.94 4.24
CA ALA A 584 -17.30 -7.14 4.02
C ALA A 584 -18.09 -8.09 3.12
N ALA A 585 -17.50 -8.49 2.00
CA ALA A 585 -18.10 -9.42 1.05
C ALA A 585 -17.09 -10.48 0.63
N PHE A 586 -17.60 -11.65 0.24
CA PHE A 586 -16.75 -12.75 -0.19
C PHE A 586 -17.49 -13.73 -1.11
N ASN A 587 -16.70 -14.51 -1.83
CA ASN A 587 -17.05 -15.78 -2.44
C ASN A 587 -15.82 -16.72 -2.34
N PRO A 588 -15.85 -17.97 -2.85
CA PRO A 588 -14.70 -18.87 -2.74
C PRO A 588 -13.41 -18.43 -3.45
N GLY A 589 -13.48 -17.43 -4.36
CA GLY A 589 -12.30 -16.87 -5.05
C GLY A 589 -11.84 -15.50 -4.54
N LEU A 590 -12.62 -14.84 -3.67
CA LEU A 590 -12.33 -13.48 -3.25
C LEU A 590 -12.94 -13.13 -1.90
N VAL A 591 -12.15 -12.51 -1.02
CA VAL A 591 -12.68 -11.71 0.09
C VAL A 591 -12.35 -10.25 -0.18
N ILE A 592 -13.33 -9.36 -0.07
CA ILE A 592 -13.15 -7.92 -0.27
C ILE A 592 -13.83 -7.14 0.85
N VAL A 593 -13.07 -6.29 1.53
CA VAL A 593 -13.53 -5.53 2.69
C VAL A 593 -13.21 -4.06 2.52
N SER A 594 -14.19 -3.21 2.79
CA SER A 594 -14.01 -1.76 2.81
C SER A 594 -14.53 -1.15 4.11
N ARG A 595 -13.89 -0.05 4.49
CA ARG A 595 -14.33 0.79 5.61
C ARG A 595 -14.17 2.25 5.24
N VAL A 596 -15.15 3.07 5.66
CA VAL A 596 -15.11 4.54 5.52
C VAL A 596 -15.56 5.19 6.82
N GLY A 597 -14.89 6.27 7.21
CA GLY A 597 -15.25 7.11 8.35
C GLY A 597 -14.32 8.32 8.41
N ALA A 598 -14.55 9.27 9.31
CA ALA A 598 -13.63 10.39 9.51
C ALA A 598 -12.46 10.01 10.43
N SER A 599 -11.49 10.91 10.58
CA SER A 599 -10.36 10.74 11.50
C SER A 599 -10.78 10.66 12.97
N THR A 600 -11.92 11.25 13.31
CA THR A 600 -12.53 11.24 14.65
C THR A 600 -13.98 10.83 14.58
N PRO A 601 -14.48 10.02 15.53
CA PRO A 601 -15.89 9.62 15.60
C PRO A 601 -16.88 10.79 15.76
N SER A 602 -16.42 11.95 16.23
CA SER A 602 -17.23 13.16 16.37
C SER A 602 -17.60 13.82 15.03
N VAL A 603 -16.92 13.45 13.97
CA VAL A 603 -17.21 13.89 12.59
C VAL A 603 -17.83 12.73 11.83
N HIS A 604 -19.09 12.87 11.46
CA HIS A 604 -19.86 11.79 10.82
C HIS A 604 -21.05 12.39 10.03
N PHE A 605 -21.68 11.62 9.19
CA PHE A 605 -22.94 12.00 8.56
C PHE A 605 -24.09 11.99 9.57
N ASN A 606 -25.03 12.91 9.42
CA ASN A 606 -26.20 13.04 10.33
C ASN A 606 -27.32 12.06 10.00
N SER A 607 -27.21 11.27 8.94
CA SER A 607 -28.25 10.32 8.55
C SER A 607 -27.67 9.07 7.89
N GLY A 608 -28.39 7.96 8.01
CA GLY A 608 -28.07 6.69 7.36
C GLY A 608 -28.08 6.75 5.83
N ARG A 609 -28.78 7.76 5.24
CA ARG A 609 -28.79 7.97 3.79
C ARG A 609 -27.38 8.13 3.19
N TYR A 610 -26.45 8.70 3.95
CA TYR A 610 -25.07 8.93 3.52
C TYR A 610 -24.03 8.22 4.39
N GLY A 611 -24.33 7.96 5.68
CA GLY A 611 -23.38 7.43 6.65
C GLY A 611 -23.51 5.92 6.92
N SER A 612 -24.54 5.24 6.39
CA SER A 612 -24.66 3.79 6.59
C SER A 612 -23.61 3.00 5.78
N GLY A 613 -23.34 1.76 6.22
CA GLY A 613 -22.45 0.85 5.51
C GLY A 613 -22.87 0.60 4.06
N SER A 614 -24.17 0.51 3.79
CA SER A 614 -24.73 0.35 2.44
C SER A 614 -24.60 1.60 1.57
N ALA A 615 -24.53 2.80 2.16
CA ALA A 615 -24.42 4.06 1.42
C ALA A 615 -22.96 4.54 1.24
N LEU A 616 -22.07 4.21 2.19
CA LEU A 616 -20.73 4.80 2.25
C LEU A 616 -19.62 3.79 1.94
N ALA A 617 -19.67 2.56 2.49
CA ALA A 617 -18.62 1.56 2.27
C ALA A 617 -18.94 0.58 1.11
N LEU A 618 -20.15 0.04 1.06
CA LEU A 618 -20.56 -0.90 0.00
C LEU A 618 -20.31 -0.38 -1.43
N PRO A 619 -20.54 0.91 -1.75
CA PRO A 619 -20.29 1.41 -3.10
C PRO A 619 -18.83 1.28 -3.56
N LEU A 620 -17.86 1.37 -2.65
CA LEU A 620 -16.44 1.18 -3.00
C LEU A 620 -16.20 -0.25 -3.52
N VAL A 621 -16.71 -1.25 -2.81
CA VAL A 621 -16.61 -2.66 -3.22
C VAL A 621 -17.40 -2.91 -4.51
N ALA A 622 -18.64 -2.44 -4.57
CA ALA A 622 -19.52 -2.67 -5.73
C ALA A 622 -18.97 -2.05 -7.02
N MET A 623 -18.47 -0.83 -6.97
CA MET A 623 -17.86 -0.16 -8.12
C MET A 623 -16.55 -0.85 -8.55
N THR A 624 -15.73 -1.29 -7.58
CA THR A 624 -14.51 -2.06 -7.85
C THR A 624 -14.85 -3.35 -8.60
N LEU A 625 -15.78 -4.15 -8.08
CA LEU A 625 -16.19 -5.42 -8.69
C LEU A 625 -16.87 -5.20 -10.05
N LYS A 626 -17.71 -4.17 -10.17
CA LYS A 626 -18.35 -3.84 -11.45
C LYS A 626 -17.34 -3.48 -12.53
N LYS A 627 -16.27 -2.79 -12.19
CA LYS A 627 -15.16 -2.51 -13.10
C LYS A 627 -14.33 -3.75 -13.38
N ALA A 628 -14.06 -4.58 -12.36
CA ALA A 628 -13.34 -5.84 -12.48
C ALA A 628 -14.03 -6.83 -13.44
N GLU A 629 -15.37 -6.82 -13.52
CA GLU A 629 -16.17 -7.62 -14.47
C GLU A 629 -15.81 -7.37 -15.95
N GLN A 630 -15.13 -6.29 -16.27
CA GLN A 630 -14.67 -5.97 -17.62
C GLN A 630 -13.39 -6.69 -18.02
N ASN A 631 -12.69 -7.32 -17.07
CA ASN A 631 -11.45 -8.07 -17.30
C ASN A 631 -11.72 -9.58 -17.26
N PRO A 632 -11.71 -10.29 -18.42
CA PRO A 632 -12.02 -11.72 -18.47
C PRO A 632 -11.03 -12.61 -17.72
N GLU A 633 -9.74 -12.25 -17.67
CA GLU A 633 -8.73 -13.05 -16.98
C GLU A 633 -8.91 -12.95 -15.46
N LEU A 634 -9.09 -11.74 -14.93
CA LEU A 634 -9.39 -11.54 -13.52
C LEU A 634 -10.69 -12.25 -13.11
N MET A 635 -11.70 -12.28 -13.98
CA MET A 635 -12.96 -12.95 -13.70
C MET A 635 -12.82 -14.47 -13.55
N LYS A 636 -11.84 -15.11 -14.17
CA LYS A 636 -11.58 -16.55 -13.95
C LYS A 636 -11.14 -16.83 -12.51
N GLU A 637 -10.47 -15.89 -11.88
CA GLU A 637 -9.96 -16.02 -10.50
C GLU A 637 -11.03 -15.66 -9.46
N ILE A 638 -11.75 -14.55 -9.66
CA ILE A 638 -12.63 -13.99 -8.64
C ILE A 638 -14.12 -14.34 -8.77
N ASN A 639 -14.57 -14.85 -9.92
CA ASN A 639 -15.97 -15.22 -10.14
C ASN A 639 -16.21 -16.71 -9.84
N VAL A 640 -15.90 -17.12 -8.64
CA VAL A 640 -16.04 -18.52 -8.21
C VAL A 640 -17.41 -18.71 -7.55
N PRO A 641 -18.24 -19.65 -8.05
CA PRO A 641 -19.55 -19.93 -7.45
C PRO A 641 -19.38 -20.56 -6.07
N PHE A 642 -20.35 -20.34 -5.20
CA PHE A 642 -20.42 -21.07 -3.93
C PHE A 642 -20.66 -22.57 -4.17
N PRO A 643 -20.12 -23.45 -3.31
CA PRO A 643 -20.39 -24.87 -3.40
C PRO A 643 -21.88 -25.14 -3.18
N GLU A 644 -22.38 -26.17 -3.86
CA GLU A 644 -23.74 -26.67 -3.64
C GLU A 644 -23.85 -27.23 -2.21
N LEU A 645 -24.94 -26.90 -1.55
CA LEU A 645 -25.17 -27.39 -0.19
C LEU A 645 -25.62 -28.84 -0.24
N PRO A 646 -25.18 -29.70 0.67
CA PRO A 646 -25.81 -30.97 0.93
C PRO A 646 -27.32 -30.78 1.19
N PRO A 647 -28.20 -31.69 0.70
CA PRO A 647 -29.65 -31.54 0.84
C PRO A 647 -30.13 -31.31 2.27
N GLU A 648 -29.46 -31.91 3.24
CA GLU A 648 -29.77 -31.73 4.68
C GLU A 648 -29.51 -30.30 5.16
N LEU A 649 -28.39 -29.68 4.70
CA LEU A 649 -28.06 -28.32 5.05
C LEU A 649 -28.97 -27.31 4.33
N GLU A 650 -29.33 -27.60 3.07
CA GLU A 650 -30.28 -26.78 2.32
C GLU A 650 -31.65 -26.79 3.00
N ALA A 651 -32.14 -27.95 3.40
CA ALA A 651 -33.38 -28.07 4.15
C ALA A 651 -33.36 -27.30 5.49
N SER A 652 -32.21 -27.27 6.18
CA SER A 652 -32.07 -26.55 7.46
C SER A 652 -32.12 -25.02 7.30
N LEU A 653 -32.00 -24.49 6.08
CA LEU A 653 -32.13 -23.05 5.79
C LEU A 653 -33.55 -22.64 5.36
N LEU A 654 -34.43 -23.59 5.09
CA LEU A 654 -35.83 -23.34 4.75
C LEU A 654 -36.64 -23.06 6.00
N CYS A 655 -36.44 -21.91 6.62
CA CYS A 655 -37.13 -21.51 7.84
C CYS A 655 -38.54 -21.03 7.50
N PRO A 656 -39.60 -21.70 7.99
CA PRO A 656 -40.98 -21.21 7.85
C PRO A 656 -41.14 -19.87 8.58
N ASP A 657 -42.19 -19.12 8.25
CA ASP A 657 -42.56 -17.95 9.03
C ASP A 657 -42.93 -18.37 10.44
N PHE A 658 -42.46 -17.60 11.45
CA PHE A 658 -42.82 -17.89 12.82
C PHE A 658 -44.34 -17.75 13.00
N ARG A 659 -44.98 -18.85 13.38
CA ARG A 659 -46.38 -18.88 13.83
C ARG A 659 -46.39 -19.36 15.27
N GLU A 660 -47.13 -18.68 16.13
CA GLU A 660 -47.37 -19.22 17.45
C GLU A 660 -48.02 -20.59 17.31
N LYS A 661 -47.39 -21.64 17.87
CA LYS A 661 -48.01 -22.97 17.88
C LYS A 661 -49.31 -22.91 18.62
N THR A 662 -50.41 -23.24 17.94
CA THR A 662 -51.69 -23.39 18.55
C THR A 662 -51.68 -24.56 19.53
N PHE A 663 -52.66 -24.67 20.40
CA PHE A 663 -52.81 -25.80 21.32
C PHE A 663 -52.81 -27.15 20.56
N PHE A 664 -53.40 -27.18 19.35
CA PHE A 664 -53.41 -28.34 18.48
C PHE A 664 -52.06 -28.69 17.90
N ASP A 665 -51.27 -27.70 17.52
CA ASP A 665 -49.90 -27.93 17.01
C ASP A 665 -48.99 -28.52 18.09
N ARG A 666 -49.11 -28.06 19.32
CA ARG A 666 -48.39 -28.61 20.48
C ARG A 666 -48.84 -30.05 20.82
N LEU A 667 -50.10 -30.37 20.52
CA LEU A 667 -50.62 -31.72 20.71
C LEU A 667 -50.05 -32.68 19.64
N ILE A 668 -49.93 -32.23 18.38
CA ILE A 668 -49.38 -33.00 17.27
C ILE A 668 -47.88 -33.28 17.53
N ASP A 669 -47.09 -32.30 17.95
CA ASP A 669 -45.67 -32.51 18.31
C ASP A 669 -45.49 -33.56 19.42
N LEU A 670 -46.44 -33.64 20.36
CA LEU A 670 -46.43 -34.67 21.39
C LEU A 670 -46.68 -36.10 20.84
N PHE A 671 -47.21 -36.20 19.63
CA PHE A 671 -47.46 -37.47 18.94
C PHE A 671 -46.40 -37.78 17.88
N ASP A 672 -45.72 -36.77 17.27
CA ASP A 672 -44.65 -36.95 16.29
C ASP A 672 -43.29 -37.29 16.94
N ASP A 673 -43.01 -36.83 18.16
CA ASP A 673 -41.85 -37.27 18.96
C ASP A 673 -41.86 -38.77 19.32
N ASP A 674 -42.93 -39.48 19.01
CA ASP A 674 -43.11 -40.90 19.34
C ASP A 674 -42.54 -41.88 18.26
N GLU A 675 -42.11 -41.43 17.07
CA GLU A 675 -41.54 -42.35 16.08
C GLU A 675 -40.10 -42.83 16.40
N VAL A 676 -39.39 -42.16 17.31
CA VAL A 676 -38.01 -42.55 17.74
C VAL A 676 -38.04 -43.43 19.02
N LEU A 677 -39.19 -43.62 19.65
CA LEU A 677 -39.31 -44.31 20.95
C LEU A 677 -40.13 -45.60 20.91
N PHE A 678 -40.38 -46.22 19.76
CA PHE A 678 -41.20 -47.43 19.64
C PHE A 678 -40.56 -48.74 20.14
N GLU A 679 -39.30 -48.76 20.58
CA GLU A 679 -38.66 -49.94 21.14
C GLU A 679 -38.73 -50.07 22.68
N GLU A 680 -39.12 -49.05 23.46
CA GLU A 680 -39.20 -49.15 24.93
C GLU A 680 -40.56 -48.78 25.58
N ALA A 681 -41.58 -48.52 24.80
CA ALA A 681 -42.82 -47.86 25.30
C ALA A 681 -44.00 -48.78 25.61
N GLY A 682 -43.78 -50.04 25.90
CA GLY A 682 -44.88 -50.93 26.41
C GLY A 682 -45.42 -50.59 27.79
N LYS A 683 -44.79 -49.69 28.55
CA LYS A 683 -45.17 -49.41 29.93
C LYS A 683 -45.61 -47.98 30.29
N ARG A 684 -45.51 -47.03 29.38
CA ARG A 684 -45.85 -45.60 29.68
C ARG A 684 -47.17 -45.07 29.13
N ARG A 685 -47.82 -45.80 28.25
CA ARG A 685 -49.08 -45.33 27.63
C ARG A 685 -50.29 -45.14 28.59
N ARG A 686 -50.33 -45.75 29.76
CA ARG A 686 -51.44 -45.57 30.75
C ARG A 686 -51.32 -44.27 31.56
N SER A 687 -50.18 -43.68 31.70
CA SER A 687 -49.95 -42.54 32.60
C SER A 687 -50.33 -41.17 31.98
N ILE A 688 -50.31 -41.02 30.67
CA ILE A 688 -50.55 -39.72 30.00
C ILE A 688 -52.06 -39.50 29.82
N LEU A 689 -52.80 -40.48 29.40
CA LEU A 689 -54.24 -40.38 29.27
C LEU A 689 -54.96 -40.14 30.63
N GLU A 690 -54.45 -40.66 31.74
CA GLU A 690 -54.96 -40.39 33.09
C GLU A 690 -54.70 -38.96 33.59
N ARG A 691 -53.70 -38.27 33.09
CA ARG A 691 -53.42 -36.84 33.39
C ARG A 691 -54.26 -35.85 32.60
N ILE A 692 -54.71 -36.21 31.41
CA ILE A 692 -55.55 -35.35 30.56
C ILE A 692 -57.03 -35.37 31.00
N PHE A 693 -57.55 -36.47 31.56
CA PHE A 693 -58.95 -36.62 31.95
C PHE A 693 -59.20 -36.39 33.44
N ARG A 694 -58.21 -35.91 34.23
CA ARG A 694 -58.39 -35.55 35.66
C ARG A 694 -58.33 -34.04 35.90
N ARG A 695 -58.82 -33.23 34.97
CA ARG A 695 -59.20 -31.84 35.29
C ARG A 695 -60.56 -31.51 34.69
#